data_6153dc3f5f6823a2cf0efd3a1bb3830e
#
_entry.id   6153dc3f5f6823a2cf0efd3a1bb3830e
#
_cell.length_a   1.000
_cell.length_b   1.000
_cell.length_c   1.000
_cell.angle_alpha   90.00
_cell.angle_beta   90.00
_cell.angle_gamma   90.00
#
_symmetry.space_group_name_H-M   'P 1'
#
loop_
_entity.id
_entity.type
_entity.pdbx_description
1 polymer ?
#
loop_
_entity_poly.entity_id
_entity_poly.type
_entity_poly.pdbx_seq_one_letter_code
_entity_poly.pdbx_strand_id
1 'polypeptide(L)'
;MAQAKEVRGPGPRMGGPHPKVENPGKLLKRIMDEVFRHYLPHCILVLVCIVVSALANVQASLFLKTLMDDYIVPMTQQQDPDFAPLAAALLRVGIIYVIGILAAWGNARIMVNVTQGTLRNLRTQLFTHMESLPIKYFDQHPHGDIMSVYTNDVDTLRQMLSQSIPQLVSSAITIVSVFFSMCMLSWQLTIVTMLMVALMMFCSKKITQQSGKYFIQQQRDLGKLNGYIEEMMEGQKVVKVFTHEQKALDGFRQLNDQLKDSANKANSFANIMMPVNAQLGNISYAVCALAGAAMAVSGMGGTTLGTVVAFLSLNKSFNMPISQVSMQANSVIMALAGAERIFKMMDEPSETDEGYVTLVNARYDHDDNLVETPERTGLWAWKHPHHDGTTTYHKLAGDITFTDVDFGYVPEKTVLHGINLYGRPGQKIAFVGSTGAGKTTITNLINRFYDIQDGKIRYDGINIHKIKKADLRRSLGIVLQDTHLFTGTVMENIRYGRLDATDEECIAAARLANADSFIKRLPEGYNTMLTGDGANLSQGQRQLLAIARAAVADPPVLILDEATSSIDTRTEALVQRGMDGLMYGRTSFVIAHRLSTVRNADCIVVLEQGRIIERGSHDELIAKKGKYYQLYTGNLAEN
;
A
#
# COMPACT_ATOMS: atom_id res chain seq x y z
N MET A 1 -26.20 31.35 10.43
CA MET A 1 -26.18 29.87 10.24
C MET A 1 -25.93 29.56 8.77
N ALA A 2 -24.70 29.46 8.36
CA ALA A 2 -24.29 29.00 7.03
C ALA A 2 -23.55 27.67 7.23
N GLN A 3 -24.13 26.59 6.68
CA GLN A 3 -23.59 25.24 6.77
C GLN A 3 -22.27 25.19 5.99
N ALA A 4 -21.18 24.99 6.71
CA ALA A 4 -19.91 24.55 6.12
C ALA A 4 -20.15 23.16 5.50
N LYS A 5 -20.08 23.06 4.17
CA LYS A 5 -19.95 21.78 3.48
C LYS A 5 -18.57 21.21 3.82
N GLU A 6 -18.52 20.29 4.76
CA GLU A 6 -17.39 19.38 4.90
C GLU A 6 -17.18 18.64 3.57
N VAL A 7 -16.03 18.86 2.97
CA VAL A 7 -15.55 18.03 1.85
C VAL A 7 -15.14 16.69 2.47
N ARG A 8 -16.11 15.76 2.54
CA ARG A 8 -15.82 14.36 2.87
C ARG A 8 -14.93 13.81 1.77
N GLY A 9 -13.69 13.49 2.12
CA GLY A 9 -12.83 12.64 1.30
C GLY A 9 -13.56 11.32 1.00
N PRO A 10 -13.35 10.69 -0.16
CA PRO A 10 -13.94 9.41 -0.46
C PRO A 10 -13.40 8.37 0.51
N GLY A 11 -14.24 7.88 1.43
CA GLY A 11 -13.95 6.73 2.26
C GLY A 11 -13.56 5.51 1.40
N PRO A 12 -12.89 4.51 1.96
CA PRO A 12 -12.35 3.39 1.19
C PRO A 12 -13.46 2.74 0.37
N ARG A 13 -13.36 2.86 -0.95
CA ARG A 13 -14.26 2.20 -1.90
C ARG A 13 -13.97 0.71 -1.94
N MET A 14 -14.38 -0.03 -0.90
CA MET A 14 -14.51 -1.48 -1.00
C MET A 14 -15.78 -1.80 -1.79
N GLY A 15 -15.62 -2.33 -3.03
CA GLY A 15 -16.68 -2.95 -3.80
C GLY A 15 -17.48 -2.05 -4.72
N GLY A 16 -16.79 -1.42 -5.69
CA GLY A 16 -17.43 -0.96 -6.94
C GLY A 16 -17.63 -2.12 -7.93
N PRO A 17 -18.39 -1.92 -9.03
CA PRO A 17 -18.42 -2.85 -10.15
C PRO A 17 -16.99 -3.14 -10.55
N HIS A 18 -16.67 -4.41 -10.91
CA HIS A 18 -15.33 -4.90 -11.26
C HIS A 18 -14.48 -3.76 -11.83
N PRO A 19 -13.37 -3.37 -11.20
CA PRO A 19 -12.57 -2.26 -11.68
C PRO A 19 -12.25 -2.54 -13.14
N LYS A 20 -12.66 -1.65 -14.04
CA LYS A 20 -12.30 -1.76 -15.45
C LYS A 20 -10.80 -1.53 -15.51
N VAL A 21 -10.05 -2.61 -15.57
CA VAL A 21 -8.61 -2.58 -15.82
C VAL A 21 -8.43 -1.98 -17.22
N GLU A 22 -7.75 -0.84 -17.32
CA GLU A 22 -7.62 -0.11 -18.59
C GLU A 22 -6.92 -0.93 -19.68
N ASN A 23 -5.89 -1.72 -19.34
CA ASN A 23 -5.10 -2.51 -20.26
C ASN A 23 -4.65 -3.84 -19.66
N PRO A 24 -5.54 -4.85 -19.51
CA PRO A 24 -5.22 -6.10 -18.82
C PRO A 24 -4.06 -6.88 -19.45
N GLY A 25 -3.92 -6.84 -20.79
CA GLY A 25 -2.82 -7.50 -21.49
C GLY A 25 -1.46 -6.87 -21.22
N LYS A 26 -1.39 -5.53 -21.14
CA LYS A 26 -0.15 -4.82 -20.84
C LYS A 26 0.29 -5.07 -19.38
N LEU A 27 -0.67 -5.09 -18.46
CA LEU A 27 -0.40 -5.39 -17.05
C LEU A 27 0.07 -6.83 -16.87
N LEU A 28 -0.63 -7.79 -17.47
CA LEU A 28 -0.21 -9.19 -17.42
C LEU A 28 1.19 -9.39 -17.99
N LYS A 29 1.49 -8.74 -19.12
CA LYS A 29 2.84 -8.77 -19.70
C LYS A 29 3.87 -8.23 -18.71
N ARG A 30 3.62 -7.08 -18.08
CA ARG A 30 4.55 -6.47 -17.11
C ARG A 30 4.80 -7.38 -15.91
N ILE A 31 3.75 -8.04 -15.39
CA ILE A 31 3.89 -9.02 -14.30
C ILE A 31 4.74 -10.21 -14.77
N MET A 32 4.46 -10.75 -15.96
CA MET A 32 5.20 -11.90 -16.49
C MET A 32 6.65 -11.55 -16.82
N ASP A 33 6.92 -10.34 -17.32
CA ASP A 33 8.28 -9.85 -17.57
C ASP A 33 9.09 -9.81 -16.25
N GLU A 34 8.47 -9.38 -15.13
CA GLU A 34 9.12 -9.38 -13.81
C GLU A 34 9.41 -10.81 -13.32
N VAL A 35 8.46 -11.74 -13.51
CA VAL A 35 8.65 -13.17 -13.19
C VAL A 35 9.74 -13.78 -14.06
N PHE A 36 9.68 -13.60 -15.38
CA PHE A 36 10.63 -14.23 -16.32
C PHE A 36 12.04 -13.66 -16.19
N ARG A 37 12.18 -12.40 -15.84
CA ARG A 37 13.50 -11.78 -15.63
C ARG A 37 14.36 -12.54 -14.63
N HIS A 38 13.74 -13.10 -13.59
CA HIS A 38 14.45 -13.76 -12.49
C HIS A 38 14.27 -15.28 -12.44
N TYR A 39 13.14 -15.79 -13.00
CA TYR A 39 12.72 -17.18 -12.79
C TYR A 39 12.38 -17.94 -14.07
N LEU A 40 12.85 -17.48 -15.25
CA LEU A 40 12.55 -18.13 -16.53
C LEU A 40 12.84 -19.64 -16.55
N PRO A 41 14.02 -20.14 -16.06
CA PRO A 41 14.31 -21.58 -16.05
C PRO A 41 13.30 -22.37 -15.20
N HIS A 42 12.88 -21.80 -14.06
CA HIS A 42 11.89 -22.42 -13.18
C HIS A 42 10.50 -22.47 -13.83
N CYS A 43 10.11 -21.43 -14.56
CA CYS A 43 8.84 -21.39 -15.29
C CYS A 43 8.81 -22.42 -16.43
N ILE A 44 9.92 -22.62 -17.14
CA ILE A 44 10.06 -23.67 -18.16
C ILE A 44 9.93 -25.05 -17.52
N LEU A 45 10.60 -25.28 -16.38
CA LEU A 45 10.49 -26.56 -15.67
C LEU A 45 9.06 -26.82 -15.16
N VAL A 46 8.37 -25.80 -14.66
CA VAL A 46 6.95 -25.84 -14.29
C VAL A 46 6.10 -26.26 -15.47
N LEU A 47 6.30 -25.65 -16.64
CA LEU A 47 5.57 -25.99 -17.85
C LEU A 47 5.79 -27.46 -18.25
N VAL A 48 7.03 -27.94 -18.20
CA VAL A 48 7.35 -29.36 -18.45
C VAL A 48 6.64 -30.28 -17.44
N CYS A 49 6.68 -29.92 -16.16
CA CYS A 49 5.96 -30.68 -15.12
C CYS A 49 4.45 -30.74 -15.38
N ILE A 50 3.83 -29.62 -15.79
CA ILE A 50 2.41 -29.58 -16.12
C ILE A 50 2.09 -30.49 -17.32
N VAL A 51 2.91 -30.41 -18.38
CA VAL A 51 2.73 -31.27 -19.58
C VAL A 51 2.86 -32.74 -19.21
N VAL A 52 3.90 -33.12 -18.47
CA VAL A 52 4.12 -34.51 -18.03
C VAL A 52 2.94 -35.01 -17.19
N SER A 53 2.46 -34.22 -16.24
CA SER A 53 1.32 -34.59 -15.39
C SER A 53 0.02 -34.73 -16.21
N ALA A 54 -0.24 -33.82 -17.15
CA ALA A 54 -1.42 -33.89 -18.03
C ALA A 54 -1.38 -35.13 -18.95
N LEU A 55 -0.23 -35.42 -19.55
CA LEU A 55 -0.05 -36.59 -20.39
C LEU A 55 -0.19 -37.91 -19.60
N ALA A 56 0.34 -37.97 -18.37
CA ALA A 56 0.17 -39.13 -17.49
C ALA A 56 -1.32 -39.40 -17.19
N ASN A 57 -2.11 -38.34 -16.90
CA ASN A 57 -3.55 -38.47 -16.68
C ASN A 57 -4.30 -38.94 -17.92
N VAL A 58 -3.95 -38.43 -19.11
CA VAL A 58 -4.58 -38.89 -20.39
C VAL A 58 -4.20 -40.32 -20.68
N GLN A 59 -2.92 -40.70 -20.52
CA GLN A 59 -2.46 -42.08 -20.77
C GLN A 59 -3.17 -43.09 -19.84
N ALA A 60 -3.41 -42.70 -18.61
CA ALA A 60 -4.15 -43.50 -17.65
C ALA A 60 -5.60 -43.76 -18.11
N SER A 61 -6.27 -42.76 -18.69
CA SER A 61 -7.61 -42.91 -19.24
C SER A 61 -7.61 -43.78 -20.52
N LEU A 62 -6.61 -43.64 -21.39
CA LEU A 62 -6.45 -44.45 -22.59
C LEU A 62 -6.13 -45.91 -22.27
N PHE A 63 -5.37 -46.17 -21.19
CA PHE A 63 -5.06 -47.51 -20.73
C PHE A 63 -6.32 -48.35 -20.42
N LEU A 64 -7.44 -47.71 -20.04
CA LEU A 64 -8.69 -48.43 -19.80
C LEU A 64 -9.19 -49.17 -21.06
N LYS A 65 -8.91 -48.64 -22.27
CA LYS A 65 -9.19 -49.34 -23.51
C LYS A 65 -8.35 -50.60 -23.62
N THR A 66 -7.02 -50.48 -23.50
CA THR A 66 -6.08 -51.60 -23.54
C THR A 66 -6.39 -52.63 -22.45
N LEU A 67 -6.72 -52.18 -21.24
CA LEU A 67 -7.12 -53.06 -20.14
C LEU A 67 -8.34 -53.91 -20.47
N MET A 68 -9.36 -53.31 -21.07
CA MET A 68 -10.60 -54.03 -21.41
C MET A 68 -10.42 -54.91 -22.63
N ASP A 69 -9.89 -54.35 -23.73
CA ASP A 69 -9.86 -55.01 -25.03
C ASP A 69 -8.77 -56.07 -25.13
N ASP A 70 -7.57 -55.81 -24.56
CA ASP A 70 -6.39 -56.67 -24.73
C ASP A 70 -6.19 -57.67 -23.57
N TYR A 71 -6.75 -57.39 -22.39
CA TYR A 71 -6.55 -58.24 -21.20
C TYR A 71 -7.87 -58.81 -20.66
N ILE A 72 -8.86 -57.99 -20.25
CA ILE A 72 -10.03 -58.48 -19.52
C ILE A 72 -10.93 -59.30 -20.43
N VAL A 73 -11.32 -58.79 -21.61
CA VAL A 73 -12.24 -59.49 -22.52
C VAL A 73 -11.63 -60.82 -23.00
N PRO A 74 -10.36 -60.91 -23.42
CA PRO A 74 -9.75 -62.20 -23.78
C PRO A 74 -9.65 -63.20 -22.63
N MET A 75 -9.32 -62.72 -21.41
CA MET A 75 -9.20 -63.54 -20.19
C MET A 75 -10.55 -64.15 -19.78
N THR A 76 -11.68 -63.49 -19.99
CA THR A 76 -13.03 -64.04 -19.69
C THR A 76 -13.42 -65.16 -20.58
N GLN A 77 -12.73 -65.38 -21.70
CA GLN A 77 -12.96 -66.46 -22.65
C GLN A 77 -12.06 -67.70 -22.44
N GLN A 78 -11.06 -67.58 -21.52
CA GLN A 78 -10.12 -68.67 -21.19
C GLN A 78 -10.56 -69.38 -19.92
N GLN A 79 -10.41 -70.73 -19.91
CA GLN A 79 -10.72 -71.54 -18.73
C GLN A 79 -9.68 -71.40 -17.59
N ASP A 80 -8.43 -71.09 -17.93
CA ASP A 80 -7.34 -70.87 -16.97
C ASP A 80 -6.54 -69.63 -17.41
N PRO A 81 -6.93 -68.40 -16.96
CA PRO A 81 -6.31 -67.14 -17.41
C PRO A 81 -4.97 -66.91 -16.73
N ASP A 82 -3.94 -66.58 -17.51
CA ASP A 82 -2.64 -66.11 -17.01
C ASP A 82 -2.70 -64.61 -16.65
N PHE A 83 -2.51 -64.29 -15.37
CA PHE A 83 -2.55 -62.93 -14.86
C PHE A 83 -1.18 -62.19 -14.95
N ALA A 84 -0.09 -62.85 -15.32
CA ALA A 84 1.24 -62.24 -15.37
C ALA A 84 1.32 -61.09 -16.38
N PRO A 85 0.75 -61.16 -17.61
CA PRO A 85 0.76 -60.01 -18.54
C PRO A 85 -0.06 -58.82 -18.03
N LEU A 86 -1.17 -59.07 -17.36
CA LEU A 86 -2.00 -58.04 -16.76
C LEU A 86 -1.26 -57.33 -15.64
N ALA A 87 -0.58 -58.07 -14.75
CA ALA A 87 0.22 -57.49 -13.66
C ALA A 87 1.36 -56.62 -14.21
N ALA A 88 2.02 -57.06 -15.27
CA ALA A 88 3.07 -56.27 -15.92
C ALA A 88 2.54 -54.97 -16.54
N ALA A 89 1.35 -55.00 -17.16
CA ALA A 89 0.68 -53.81 -17.71
C ALA A 89 0.27 -52.82 -16.61
N LEU A 90 -0.31 -53.33 -15.51
CA LEU A 90 -0.66 -52.52 -14.34
C LEU A 90 0.58 -51.84 -13.69
N LEU A 91 1.68 -52.60 -13.58
CA LEU A 91 2.95 -52.03 -13.05
C LEU A 91 3.46 -50.90 -13.94
N ARG A 92 3.41 -51.04 -15.26
CA ARG A 92 3.81 -50.00 -16.23
C ARG A 92 2.97 -48.74 -16.05
N VAL A 93 1.66 -48.85 -15.93
CA VAL A 93 0.78 -47.71 -15.70
C VAL A 93 1.00 -47.10 -14.31
N GLY A 94 1.27 -47.93 -13.29
CA GLY A 94 1.63 -47.48 -11.97
C GLY A 94 2.87 -46.56 -11.99
N ILE A 95 3.90 -46.92 -12.76
CA ILE A 95 5.11 -46.09 -12.95
C ILE A 95 4.73 -44.74 -13.59
N ILE A 96 3.86 -44.72 -14.61
CA ILE A 96 3.39 -43.50 -15.27
C ILE A 96 2.66 -42.59 -14.28
N TYR A 97 1.82 -43.13 -13.40
CA TYR A 97 1.15 -42.37 -12.35
C TYR A 97 2.15 -41.80 -11.35
N VAL A 98 3.16 -42.56 -10.91
CA VAL A 98 4.20 -42.08 -10.02
C VAL A 98 4.95 -40.91 -10.65
N ILE A 99 5.32 -40.99 -11.92
CA ILE A 99 5.94 -39.89 -12.67
C ILE A 99 5.02 -38.65 -12.69
N GLY A 100 3.72 -38.86 -12.98
CA GLY A 100 2.72 -37.80 -12.98
C GLY A 100 2.57 -37.10 -11.62
N ILE A 101 2.57 -37.86 -10.51
CA ILE A 101 2.51 -37.37 -9.15
C ILE A 101 3.78 -36.55 -8.80
N LEU A 102 4.97 -37.08 -9.13
CA LEU A 102 6.24 -36.39 -8.91
C LEU A 102 6.31 -35.08 -9.72
N ALA A 103 5.81 -35.08 -10.95
CA ALA A 103 5.71 -33.88 -11.76
C ALA A 103 4.74 -32.86 -11.16
N ALA A 104 3.56 -33.27 -10.70
CA ALA A 104 2.61 -32.41 -10.04
C ALA A 104 3.17 -31.80 -8.73
N TRP A 105 3.85 -32.62 -7.92
CA TRP A 105 4.52 -32.17 -6.71
C TRP A 105 5.66 -31.19 -7.05
N GLY A 106 6.47 -31.49 -8.06
CA GLY A 106 7.55 -30.62 -8.54
C GLY A 106 7.03 -29.26 -8.99
N ASN A 107 5.95 -29.24 -9.81
CA ASN A 107 5.26 -28.02 -10.21
C ASN A 107 4.86 -27.17 -8.98
N ALA A 108 4.14 -27.75 -8.02
CA ALA A 108 3.69 -27.04 -6.83
C ALA A 108 4.88 -26.50 -6.02
N ARG A 109 5.93 -27.30 -5.83
CA ARG A 109 7.13 -26.90 -5.05
C ARG A 109 7.90 -25.76 -5.71
N ILE A 110 8.08 -25.82 -7.03
CA ILE A 110 8.81 -24.80 -7.79
C ILE A 110 8.00 -23.49 -7.80
N MET A 111 6.67 -23.57 -8.01
CA MET A 111 5.81 -22.38 -8.03
C MET A 111 5.80 -21.61 -6.70
N VAL A 112 5.95 -22.29 -5.56
CA VAL A 112 6.12 -21.62 -4.27
C VAL A 112 7.38 -20.74 -4.29
N ASN A 113 8.52 -21.28 -4.76
CA ASN A 113 9.76 -20.51 -4.81
C ASN A 113 9.67 -19.32 -5.77
N VAL A 114 9.12 -19.53 -6.98
CA VAL A 114 8.92 -18.48 -7.98
C VAL A 114 8.01 -17.37 -7.42
N THR A 115 6.87 -17.74 -6.85
CA THR A 115 5.90 -16.77 -6.33
C THR A 115 6.49 -15.98 -5.16
N GLN A 116 7.03 -16.65 -4.13
CA GLN A 116 7.54 -15.95 -2.95
C GLN A 116 8.76 -15.09 -3.27
N GLY A 117 9.64 -15.57 -4.18
CA GLY A 117 10.77 -14.78 -4.63
C GLY A 117 10.36 -13.53 -5.42
N THR A 118 9.39 -13.65 -6.33
CA THR A 118 8.84 -12.50 -7.07
C THR A 118 8.19 -11.49 -6.12
N LEU A 119 7.39 -11.95 -5.16
CA LEU A 119 6.75 -11.06 -4.19
C LEU A 119 7.74 -10.38 -3.25
N ARG A 120 8.81 -11.07 -2.84
CA ARG A 120 9.89 -10.46 -2.07
C ARG A 120 10.51 -9.30 -2.86
N ASN A 121 10.87 -9.53 -4.13
CA ASN A 121 11.47 -8.50 -4.98
C ASN A 121 10.51 -7.32 -5.18
N LEU A 122 9.24 -7.60 -5.45
CA LEU A 122 8.21 -6.58 -5.65
C LEU A 122 8.02 -5.72 -4.38
N ARG A 123 7.93 -6.34 -3.20
CA ARG A 123 7.81 -5.59 -1.93
C ARG A 123 9.04 -4.73 -1.66
N THR A 124 10.23 -5.23 -1.97
CA THR A 124 11.47 -4.46 -1.83
C THR A 124 11.47 -3.27 -2.78
N GLN A 125 11.11 -3.45 -4.05
CA GLN A 125 11.02 -2.37 -5.03
C GLN A 125 9.97 -1.33 -4.61
N LEU A 126 8.78 -1.78 -4.20
CA LEU A 126 7.70 -0.91 -3.70
C LEU A 126 8.16 -0.06 -2.51
N PHE A 127 8.81 -0.68 -1.52
CA PHE A 127 9.26 0.03 -0.33
C PHE A 127 10.36 1.03 -0.65
N THR A 128 11.37 0.61 -1.44
CA THR A 128 12.46 1.50 -1.88
C THR A 128 11.91 2.69 -2.67
N HIS A 129 10.90 2.44 -3.54
CA HIS A 129 10.28 3.51 -4.31
C HIS A 129 9.44 4.43 -3.42
N MET A 130 8.66 3.88 -2.48
CA MET A 130 7.88 4.65 -1.51
C MET A 130 8.75 5.65 -0.72
N GLU A 131 9.93 5.23 -0.26
CA GLU A 131 10.88 6.11 0.43
C GLU A 131 11.42 7.24 -0.46
N SER A 132 11.34 7.10 -1.78
CA SER A 132 11.77 8.13 -2.74
C SER A 132 10.65 9.09 -3.15
N LEU A 133 9.39 8.85 -2.74
CA LEU A 133 8.25 9.67 -3.13
C LEU A 133 8.24 11.02 -2.37
N PRO A 134 7.75 12.10 -3.01
CA PRO A 134 7.60 13.39 -2.36
C PRO A 134 6.48 13.34 -1.29
N ILE A 135 6.58 14.17 -0.26
CA ILE A 135 5.56 14.31 0.81
C ILE A 135 4.17 14.58 0.23
N LYS A 136 4.09 15.32 -0.88
CA LYS A 136 2.84 15.55 -1.62
C LYS A 136 2.05 14.27 -1.90
N TYR A 137 2.73 13.15 -2.17
CA TYR A 137 2.06 11.87 -2.42
C TYR A 137 1.32 11.38 -1.17
N PHE A 138 1.97 11.46 -0.01
CA PHE A 138 1.39 11.02 1.27
C PHE A 138 0.26 11.94 1.75
N ASP A 139 0.35 13.24 1.48
CA ASP A 139 -0.71 14.21 1.80
C ASP A 139 -1.97 14.00 0.93
N GLN A 140 -1.82 13.45 -0.28
CA GLN A 140 -2.92 13.22 -1.22
C GLN A 140 -3.53 11.83 -1.13
N HIS A 141 -2.85 10.85 -0.51
CA HIS A 141 -3.28 9.47 -0.41
C HIS A 141 -3.44 9.05 1.05
N PRO A 142 -4.61 8.53 1.44
CA PRO A 142 -4.79 7.99 2.79
C PRO A 142 -3.81 6.84 3.07
N HIS A 143 -3.23 6.81 4.26
CA HIS A 143 -2.28 5.76 4.67
C HIS A 143 -2.87 4.35 4.53
N GLY A 144 -4.18 4.20 4.78
CA GLY A 144 -4.90 2.94 4.60
C GLY A 144 -4.91 2.44 3.16
N ASP A 145 -5.00 3.34 2.17
CA ASP A 145 -4.96 2.98 0.75
C ASP A 145 -3.56 2.50 0.36
N ILE A 146 -2.52 3.21 0.80
CA ILE A 146 -1.11 2.81 0.60
C ILE A 146 -0.85 1.45 1.25
N MET A 147 -1.30 1.24 2.49
CA MET A 147 -1.14 -0.03 3.19
C MET A 147 -1.89 -1.17 2.50
N SER A 148 -3.06 -0.90 1.90
CA SER A 148 -3.82 -1.88 1.11
C SER A 148 -3.04 -2.40 -0.10
N VAL A 149 -2.19 -1.57 -0.72
CA VAL A 149 -1.30 -2.00 -1.80
C VAL A 149 -0.30 -3.06 -1.31
N TYR A 150 0.29 -2.86 -0.13
CA TYR A 150 1.26 -3.80 0.45
C TYR A 150 0.64 -5.10 0.95
N THR A 151 -0.60 -5.07 1.41
CA THR A 151 -1.30 -6.21 2.01
C THR A 151 -2.21 -6.91 1.00
N ASN A 152 -3.33 -6.28 0.66
CA ASN A 152 -4.39 -6.91 -0.14
C ASN A 152 -3.99 -7.12 -1.59
N ASP A 153 -3.37 -6.10 -2.24
CA ASP A 153 -3.04 -6.17 -3.65
C ASP A 153 -1.90 -7.14 -3.92
N VAL A 154 -0.88 -7.13 -3.07
CA VAL A 154 0.22 -8.11 -3.14
C VAL A 154 -0.29 -9.53 -2.87
N ASP A 155 -1.30 -9.73 -1.98
CA ASP A 155 -1.86 -11.05 -1.73
C ASP A 155 -2.71 -11.57 -2.89
N THR A 156 -3.51 -10.73 -3.53
CA THR A 156 -4.25 -11.11 -4.75
C THR A 156 -3.29 -11.48 -5.89
N LEU A 157 -2.17 -10.76 -6.02
CA LEU A 157 -1.12 -11.10 -6.98
C LEU A 157 -0.44 -12.43 -6.64
N ARG A 158 -0.20 -12.71 -5.35
CA ARG A 158 0.29 -14.01 -4.87
C ARG A 158 -0.63 -15.14 -5.31
N GLN A 159 -1.94 -14.99 -5.10
CA GLN A 159 -2.94 -16.00 -5.47
C GLN A 159 -2.95 -16.24 -6.99
N MET A 160 -2.87 -15.19 -7.79
CA MET A 160 -2.80 -15.28 -9.24
C MET A 160 -1.55 -16.06 -9.70
N LEU A 161 -0.38 -15.71 -9.17
CA LEU A 161 0.89 -16.35 -9.57
C LEU A 161 0.98 -17.79 -9.09
N SER A 162 0.59 -18.08 -7.82
CA SER A 162 0.75 -19.41 -7.24
C SER A 162 -0.31 -20.42 -7.67
N GLN A 163 -1.52 -19.96 -8.00
CA GLN A 163 -2.66 -20.85 -8.26
C GLN A 163 -3.30 -20.59 -9.61
N SER A 164 -3.72 -19.32 -9.91
CA SER A 164 -4.58 -19.08 -11.08
C SER A 164 -3.84 -19.29 -12.39
N ILE A 165 -2.64 -18.78 -12.57
CA ILE A 165 -1.85 -18.95 -13.80
C ILE A 165 -1.47 -20.42 -14.03
N PRO A 166 -0.86 -21.15 -13.07
CA PRO A 166 -0.56 -22.56 -13.24
C PRO A 166 -1.80 -23.41 -13.54
N GLN A 167 -2.93 -23.13 -12.86
CA GLN A 167 -4.19 -23.86 -13.07
C GLN A 167 -4.77 -23.60 -14.46
N LEU A 168 -4.74 -22.36 -14.95
CA LEU A 168 -5.19 -22.02 -16.31
C LEU A 168 -4.34 -22.72 -17.38
N VAL A 169 -3.01 -22.71 -17.22
CA VAL A 169 -2.09 -23.41 -18.12
C VAL A 169 -2.33 -24.92 -18.08
N SER A 170 -2.45 -25.51 -16.90
CA SER A 170 -2.75 -26.93 -16.73
C SER A 170 -4.08 -27.30 -17.36
N SER A 171 -5.14 -26.50 -17.12
CA SER A 171 -6.46 -26.73 -17.70
C SER A 171 -6.44 -26.65 -19.23
N ALA A 172 -5.73 -25.67 -19.81
CA ALA A 172 -5.59 -25.53 -21.26
C ALA A 172 -4.90 -26.75 -21.88
N ILE A 173 -3.78 -27.20 -21.30
CA ILE A 173 -3.04 -28.38 -21.77
C ILE A 173 -3.90 -29.64 -21.65
N THR A 174 -4.60 -29.82 -20.51
CA THR A 174 -5.50 -30.96 -20.30
C THR A 174 -6.65 -30.99 -21.31
N ILE A 175 -7.34 -29.83 -21.51
CA ILE A 175 -8.43 -29.72 -22.49
C ILE A 175 -7.94 -30.11 -23.89
N VAL A 176 -6.80 -29.58 -24.33
CA VAL A 176 -6.25 -29.90 -25.66
C VAL A 176 -5.88 -31.37 -25.77
N SER A 177 -5.14 -31.93 -24.81
CA SER A 177 -4.69 -33.31 -24.82
C SER A 177 -5.86 -34.31 -24.80
N VAL A 178 -6.86 -34.05 -23.93
CA VAL A 178 -8.04 -34.89 -23.81
C VAL A 178 -8.89 -34.80 -25.09
N PHE A 179 -9.10 -33.62 -25.66
CA PHE A 179 -9.85 -33.42 -26.90
C PHE A 179 -9.25 -34.22 -28.05
N PHE A 180 -7.94 -34.13 -28.28
CA PHE A 180 -7.26 -34.92 -29.31
C PHE A 180 -7.39 -36.40 -29.05
N SER A 181 -7.25 -36.88 -27.83
CA SER A 181 -7.40 -38.28 -27.46
C SER A 181 -8.83 -38.80 -27.70
N MET A 182 -9.85 -37.98 -27.40
CA MET A 182 -11.25 -38.29 -27.68
C MET A 182 -11.52 -38.41 -29.19
N CYS A 183 -10.97 -37.46 -29.98
CA CYS A 183 -11.10 -37.54 -31.46
C CYS A 183 -10.45 -38.79 -32.03
N MET A 184 -9.30 -39.23 -31.51
CA MET A 184 -8.60 -40.44 -31.93
C MET A 184 -9.35 -41.72 -31.54
N LEU A 185 -10.07 -41.72 -30.40
CA LEU A 185 -10.85 -42.86 -29.95
C LEU A 185 -12.17 -43.02 -30.71
N SER A 186 -12.96 -41.95 -30.82
CA SER A 186 -14.23 -41.92 -31.56
C SER A 186 -14.64 -40.48 -31.82
N TRP A 187 -14.56 -40.01 -33.07
CA TRP A 187 -14.99 -38.68 -33.48
C TRP A 187 -16.50 -38.46 -33.33
N GLN A 188 -17.31 -39.54 -33.45
CA GLN A 188 -18.76 -39.47 -33.30
C GLN A 188 -19.16 -39.14 -31.86
N LEU A 189 -18.59 -39.85 -30.88
CA LEU A 189 -18.82 -39.57 -29.45
C LEU A 189 -18.25 -38.21 -29.03
N THR A 190 -17.18 -37.76 -29.68
CA THR A 190 -16.60 -36.43 -29.43
C THR A 190 -17.57 -35.32 -29.82
N ILE A 191 -18.28 -35.41 -30.95
CA ILE A 191 -19.34 -34.46 -31.34
C ILE A 191 -20.43 -34.40 -30.27
N VAL A 192 -20.90 -35.56 -29.78
CA VAL A 192 -21.92 -35.60 -28.71
C VAL A 192 -21.43 -34.87 -27.46
N THR A 193 -20.19 -35.13 -27.05
CA THR A 193 -19.59 -34.43 -25.90
C THR A 193 -19.51 -32.93 -26.13
N MET A 194 -19.08 -32.46 -27.31
CA MET A 194 -18.97 -31.03 -27.64
C MET A 194 -20.34 -30.34 -27.62
N LEU A 195 -21.41 -30.97 -28.06
CA LEU A 195 -22.77 -30.45 -27.95
C LEU A 195 -23.19 -30.29 -26.49
N MET A 196 -22.88 -31.26 -25.63
CA MET A 196 -23.16 -31.18 -24.19
C MET A 196 -22.34 -30.09 -23.49
N VAL A 197 -21.08 -29.93 -23.86
CA VAL A 197 -20.23 -28.85 -23.37
C VAL A 197 -20.76 -27.46 -23.77
N ALA A 198 -21.22 -27.31 -25.02
CA ALA A 198 -21.84 -26.07 -25.48
C ALA A 198 -23.12 -25.76 -24.67
N LEU A 199 -23.94 -26.75 -24.37
CA LEU A 199 -25.11 -26.61 -23.48
C LEU A 199 -24.70 -26.20 -22.05
N MET A 200 -23.66 -26.84 -21.50
CA MET A 200 -23.12 -26.52 -20.18
C MET A 200 -22.61 -25.08 -20.13
N MET A 201 -21.87 -24.64 -21.14
CA MET A 201 -21.38 -23.24 -21.22
C MET A 201 -22.53 -22.23 -21.35
N PHE A 202 -23.58 -22.54 -22.11
CA PHE A 202 -24.77 -21.71 -22.23
C PHE A 202 -25.50 -21.55 -20.89
N CYS A 203 -25.73 -22.66 -20.17
CA CYS A 203 -26.35 -22.65 -18.85
C CYS A 203 -25.50 -21.87 -17.83
N SER A 204 -24.19 -22.12 -17.79
CA SER A 204 -23.24 -21.43 -16.91
C SER A 204 -23.23 -19.94 -17.18
N LYS A 205 -23.23 -19.50 -18.45
CA LYS A 205 -23.28 -18.09 -18.82
C LYS A 205 -24.53 -17.38 -18.29
N LYS A 206 -25.71 -18.04 -18.44
CA LYS A 206 -26.99 -17.49 -17.93
C LYS A 206 -26.97 -17.34 -16.40
N ILE A 207 -26.53 -18.39 -15.69
CA ILE A 207 -26.44 -18.38 -14.22
C ILE A 207 -25.48 -17.29 -13.75
N THR A 208 -24.28 -17.17 -14.33
CA THR A 208 -23.27 -16.17 -13.99
C THR A 208 -23.78 -14.75 -14.23
N GLN A 209 -24.51 -14.49 -15.30
CA GLN A 209 -25.09 -13.18 -15.59
C GLN A 209 -26.11 -12.75 -14.52
N GLN A 210 -26.95 -13.66 -14.05
CA GLN A 210 -27.91 -13.38 -12.98
C GLN A 210 -27.22 -13.21 -11.63
N SER A 211 -26.32 -14.10 -11.29
CA SER A 211 -25.51 -14.02 -10.07
C SER A 211 -24.77 -12.70 -9.98
N GLY A 212 -24.14 -12.25 -11.08
CA GLY A 212 -23.37 -11.00 -11.12
C GLY A 212 -24.18 -9.75 -10.76
N LYS A 213 -25.46 -9.67 -11.19
CA LYS A 213 -26.35 -8.56 -10.83
C LYS A 213 -26.58 -8.48 -9.31
N TYR A 214 -26.85 -9.64 -8.69
CA TYR A 214 -27.12 -9.69 -7.25
C TYR A 214 -25.85 -9.53 -6.42
N PHE A 215 -24.68 -9.97 -6.90
CA PHE A 215 -23.42 -9.68 -6.24
C PHE A 215 -23.08 -8.18 -6.20
N ILE A 216 -23.37 -7.44 -7.28
CA ILE A 216 -23.23 -5.98 -7.31
C ILE A 216 -24.15 -5.33 -6.28
N GLN A 217 -25.41 -5.80 -6.17
CA GLN A 217 -26.36 -5.30 -5.19
C GLN A 217 -25.91 -5.64 -3.76
N GLN A 218 -25.51 -6.87 -3.50
CA GLN A 218 -24.95 -7.28 -2.20
C GLN A 218 -23.77 -6.40 -1.76
N GLN A 219 -22.88 -6.08 -2.71
CA GLN A 219 -21.71 -5.26 -2.41
C GLN A 219 -22.09 -3.81 -2.05
N ARG A 220 -23.13 -3.27 -2.72
CA ARG A 220 -23.67 -1.95 -2.37
C ARG A 220 -24.30 -1.94 -0.97
N ASP A 221 -25.06 -2.98 -0.65
CA ASP A 221 -25.75 -3.08 0.64
C ASP A 221 -24.76 -3.34 1.77
N LEU A 222 -23.69 -4.14 1.53
CA LEU A 222 -22.58 -4.31 2.45
C LEU A 222 -21.84 -2.97 2.70
N GLY A 223 -21.61 -2.18 1.65
CA GLY A 223 -20.99 -0.86 1.79
C GLY A 223 -21.84 0.11 2.64
N LYS A 224 -23.18 0.08 2.49
CA LYS A 224 -24.07 0.89 3.33
C LYS A 224 -24.04 0.44 4.80
N LEU A 225 -24.06 -0.88 5.02
CA LEU A 225 -23.99 -1.44 6.37
C LEU A 225 -22.66 -1.09 7.06
N ASN A 226 -21.54 -1.24 6.35
CA ASN A 226 -20.23 -0.90 6.90
C ASN A 226 -20.13 0.59 7.23
N GLY A 227 -20.60 1.48 6.35
CA GLY A 227 -20.62 2.92 6.62
C GLY A 227 -21.49 3.27 7.84
N TYR A 228 -22.61 2.58 8.02
CA TYR A 228 -23.45 2.76 9.21
C TYR A 228 -22.74 2.27 10.49
N ILE A 229 -22.05 1.13 10.43
CA ILE A 229 -21.27 0.61 11.56
C ILE A 229 -20.17 1.61 11.95
N GLU A 230 -19.42 2.12 10.97
CA GLU A 230 -18.36 3.12 11.18
C GLU A 230 -18.91 4.39 11.84
N GLU A 231 -20.01 4.93 11.31
CA GLU A 231 -20.69 6.10 11.88
C GLU A 231 -21.14 5.86 13.34
N MET A 232 -21.72 4.70 13.64
CA MET A 232 -22.15 4.36 15.00
C MET A 232 -20.96 4.12 15.94
N MET A 233 -19.86 3.55 15.45
CA MET A 233 -18.63 3.36 16.25
C MET A 233 -17.98 4.71 16.60
N GLU A 234 -17.84 5.62 15.64
CA GLU A 234 -17.30 6.96 15.87
C GLU A 234 -18.23 7.77 16.80
N GLY A 235 -19.53 7.68 16.57
CA GLY A 235 -20.57 8.33 17.37
C GLY A 235 -20.97 7.64 18.66
N GLN A 236 -20.30 6.54 19.08
CA GLN A 236 -20.75 5.68 20.19
C GLN A 236 -20.95 6.44 21.51
N LYS A 237 -20.09 7.41 21.82
CA LYS A 237 -20.26 8.27 23.01
C LYS A 237 -21.56 9.08 22.96
N VAL A 238 -21.91 9.59 21.77
CA VAL A 238 -23.16 10.35 21.55
C VAL A 238 -24.36 9.44 21.67
N VAL A 239 -24.34 8.26 21.05
CA VAL A 239 -25.41 7.26 21.16
C VAL A 239 -25.67 6.92 22.64
N LYS A 240 -24.60 6.71 23.42
CA LYS A 240 -24.69 6.38 24.86
C LYS A 240 -25.24 7.53 25.70
N VAL A 241 -24.73 8.76 25.51
CA VAL A 241 -25.18 9.92 26.31
C VAL A 241 -26.66 10.24 26.06
N PHE A 242 -27.13 10.07 24.82
CA PHE A 242 -28.53 10.32 24.48
C PHE A 242 -29.43 9.08 24.56
N THR A 243 -28.90 7.93 25.02
CA THR A 243 -29.65 6.66 25.17
C THR A 243 -30.40 6.23 23.90
N HIS A 244 -29.75 6.39 22.73
CA HIS A 244 -30.34 6.07 21.44
C HIS A 244 -29.92 4.70 20.89
N GLU A 245 -29.48 3.75 21.75
CA GLU A 245 -29.00 2.42 21.36
C GLU A 245 -30.08 1.63 20.60
N GLN A 246 -31.35 1.72 21.04
CA GLN A 246 -32.43 1.00 20.35
C GLN A 246 -32.65 1.54 18.92
N LYS A 247 -32.61 2.84 18.73
CA LYS A 247 -32.72 3.47 17.40
C LYS A 247 -31.56 3.08 16.49
N ALA A 248 -30.33 3.04 17.03
CA ALA A 248 -29.15 2.58 16.31
C ALA A 248 -29.27 1.08 15.92
N LEU A 249 -29.76 0.24 16.83
CA LEU A 249 -30.00 -1.17 16.57
C LEU A 249 -31.07 -1.40 15.48
N ASP A 250 -32.15 -0.64 15.49
CA ASP A 250 -33.20 -0.76 14.49
C ASP A 250 -32.73 -0.32 13.10
N GLY A 251 -31.91 0.74 13.00
CA GLY A 251 -31.24 1.14 11.77
C GLY A 251 -30.29 0.07 11.25
N PHE A 252 -29.50 -0.54 12.13
CA PHE A 252 -28.63 -1.65 11.77
C PHE A 252 -29.41 -2.85 11.25
N ARG A 253 -30.49 -3.26 11.95
CA ARG A 253 -31.35 -4.38 11.53
C ARG A 253 -31.91 -4.18 10.14
N GLN A 254 -32.42 -2.99 9.84
CA GLN A 254 -32.97 -2.68 8.52
C GLN A 254 -31.93 -2.84 7.41
N LEU A 255 -30.72 -2.32 7.58
CA LEU A 255 -29.63 -2.46 6.61
C LEU A 255 -29.12 -3.89 6.50
N ASN A 256 -29.04 -4.62 7.64
CA ASN A 256 -28.62 -6.00 7.69
C ASN A 256 -29.64 -6.94 7.00
N ASP A 257 -30.94 -6.69 7.14
CA ASP A 257 -31.98 -7.43 6.43
C ASP A 257 -31.92 -7.19 4.91
N GLN A 258 -31.67 -5.95 4.48
CA GLN A 258 -31.42 -5.65 3.06
C GLN A 258 -30.21 -6.41 2.52
N LEU A 259 -29.09 -6.40 3.27
CA LEU A 259 -27.90 -7.17 2.92
C LEU A 259 -28.20 -8.69 2.87
N LYS A 260 -28.89 -9.23 3.86
CA LYS A 260 -29.31 -10.63 3.90
C LYS A 260 -30.10 -11.02 2.65
N ASP A 261 -31.05 -10.20 2.22
CA ASP A 261 -31.90 -10.49 1.05
C ASP A 261 -31.10 -10.45 -0.26
N SER A 262 -30.22 -9.47 -0.44
CA SER A 262 -29.34 -9.37 -1.60
C SER A 262 -28.30 -10.49 -1.62
N ALA A 263 -27.70 -10.80 -0.46
CA ALA A 263 -26.75 -11.90 -0.31
C ALA A 263 -27.39 -13.28 -0.56
N ASN A 264 -28.61 -13.49 -0.05
CA ASN A 264 -29.33 -14.73 -0.30
C ASN A 264 -29.57 -14.96 -1.80
N LYS A 265 -30.05 -13.94 -2.52
CA LYS A 265 -30.22 -14.02 -3.98
C LYS A 265 -28.90 -14.25 -4.71
N ALA A 266 -27.84 -13.51 -4.37
CA ALA A 266 -26.52 -13.65 -4.98
C ALA A 266 -25.95 -15.07 -4.80
N ASN A 267 -25.97 -15.57 -3.56
CA ASN A 267 -25.43 -16.88 -3.21
C ASN A 267 -26.31 -18.04 -3.72
N SER A 268 -27.64 -17.87 -3.79
CA SER A 268 -28.52 -18.88 -4.37
C SER A 268 -28.17 -19.17 -5.84
N PHE A 269 -27.93 -18.11 -6.64
CA PHE A 269 -27.50 -18.29 -8.03
C PHE A 269 -26.04 -18.80 -8.14
N ALA A 270 -25.14 -18.35 -7.28
CA ALA A 270 -23.75 -18.81 -7.30
C ALA A 270 -23.63 -20.29 -6.93
N ASN A 271 -24.32 -20.71 -5.87
CA ASN A 271 -24.23 -22.07 -5.35
C ASN A 271 -24.92 -23.11 -6.23
N ILE A 272 -25.90 -22.72 -7.05
CA ILE A 272 -26.56 -23.65 -8.00
C ILE A 272 -25.66 -23.98 -9.20
N MET A 273 -24.63 -23.19 -9.49
CA MET A 273 -23.77 -23.37 -10.66
C MET A 273 -22.99 -24.69 -10.61
N MET A 274 -22.39 -25.03 -9.45
CA MET A 274 -21.65 -26.29 -9.31
C MET A 274 -22.55 -27.54 -9.47
N PRO A 275 -23.70 -27.66 -8.78
CA PRO A 275 -24.61 -28.75 -8.97
C PRO A 275 -25.14 -28.89 -10.42
N VAL A 276 -25.51 -27.78 -11.07
CA VAL A 276 -25.98 -27.78 -12.45
C VAL A 276 -24.90 -28.31 -13.40
N ASN A 277 -23.66 -27.78 -13.27
CA ASN A 277 -22.56 -28.27 -14.11
C ASN A 277 -22.23 -29.75 -13.85
N ALA A 278 -22.26 -30.19 -12.59
CA ALA A 278 -22.03 -31.59 -12.25
C ALA A 278 -23.11 -32.52 -12.86
N GLN A 279 -24.39 -32.11 -12.77
CA GLN A 279 -25.47 -32.90 -13.35
C GLN A 279 -25.47 -32.87 -14.88
N LEU A 280 -25.15 -31.75 -15.51
CA LEU A 280 -24.94 -31.71 -16.97
C LEU A 280 -23.77 -32.60 -17.40
N GLY A 281 -22.71 -32.66 -16.61
CA GLY A 281 -21.59 -33.59 -16.80
C GLY A 281 -22.03 -35.05 -16.67
N ASN A 282 -22.86 -35.39 -15.68
CA ASN A 282 -23.42 -36.73 -15.51
C ASN A 282 -24.38 -37.11 -16.67
N ILE A 283 -25.20 -36.16 -17.14
CA ILE A 283 -26.07 -36.37 -18.33
C ILE A 283 -25.19 -36.59 -19.57
N SER A 284 -24.13 -35.80 -19.76
CA SER A 284 -23.17 -36.02 -20.85
C SER A 284 -22.56 -37.41 -20.79
N TYR A 285 -22.16 -37.86 -19.60
CA TYR A 285 -21.65 -39.22 -19.38
C TYR A 285 -22.67 -40.27 -19.76
N ALA A 286 -23.93 -40.15 -19.30
CA ALA A 286 -24.99 -41.12 -19.61
C ALA A 286 -25.33 -41.16 -21.10
N VAL A 287 -25.44 -40.02 -21.77
CA VAL A 287 -25.70 -39.94 -23.22
C VAL A 287 -24.54 -40.57 -24.01
N CYS A 288 -23.28 -40.27 -23.63
CA CYS A 288 -22.12 -40.90 -24.27
C CYS A 288 -22.07 -42.43 -24.01
N ALA A 289 -22.47 -42.88 -22.81
CA ALA A 289 -22.53 -44.32 -22.51
C ALA A 289 -23.57 -45.02 -23.35
N LEU A 290 -24.80 -44.48 -23.49
CA LEU A 290 -25.85 -45.03 -24.32
C LEU A 290 -25.47 -45.04 -25.81
N ALA A 291 -24.96 -43.91 -26.32
CA ALA A 291 -24.53 -43.81 -27.71
C ALA A 291 -23.35 -44.76 -28.00
N GLY A 292 -22.35 -44.79 -27.09
CA GLY A 292 -21.19 -45.67 -27.20
C GLY A 292 -21.57 -47.16 -27.14
N ALA A 293 -22.48 -47.57 -26.24
CA ALA A 293 -22.98 -48.93 -26.15
C ALA A 293 -23.73 -49.32 -27.42
N ALA A 294 -24.61 -48.47 -27.95
CA ALA A 294 -25.32 -48.69 -29.20
C ALA A 294 -24.35 -48.87 -30.39
N MET A 295 -23.30 -48.05 -30.46
CA MET A 295 -22.24 -48.14 -31.48
C MET A 295 -21.44 -49.45 -31.34
N ALA A 296 -21.09 -49.85 -30.10
CA ALA A 296 -20.33 -51.08 -29.84
C ALA A 296 -21.15 -52.33 -30.21
N VAL A 297 -22.46 -52.35 -29.90
CA VAL A 297 -23.36 -53.48 -30.27
C VAL A 297 -23.60 -53.54 -31.77
N SER A 298 -23.73 -52.38 -32.44
CA SER A 298 -23.95 -52.31 -33.90
C SER A 298 -22.66 -52.48 -34.72
N GLY A 299 -21.50 -52.58 -34.11
CA GLY A 299 -20.19 -52.60 -34.78
C GLY A 299 -19.84 -51.33 -35.54
N MET A 300 -20.56 -50.20 -35.30
CA MET A 300 -20.40 -48.95 -36.01
C MET A 300 -19.09 -48.26 -35.61
N GLY A 301 -18.27 -47.93 -36.64
CA GLY A 301 -17.00 -47.20 -36.42
C GLY A 301 -15.90 -48.00 -35.70
N GLY A 302 -15.99 -49.34 -35.61
CA GLY A 302 -15.02 -50.15 -34.90
C GLY A 302 -14.97 -49.92 -33.39
N THR A 303 -16.06 -49.41 -32.81
CA THR A 303 -16.16 -49.08 -31.37
C THR A 303 -16.19 -50.36 -30.55
N THR A 304 -15.22 -50.59 -29.67
CA THR A 304 -15.13 -51.68 -28.72
C THR A 304 -15.65 -51.30 -27.35
N LEU A 305 -15.89 -52.29 -26.48
CA LEU A 305 -16.26 -52.00 -25.07
C LEU A 305 -15.17 -51.16 -24.36
N GLY A 306 -13.90 -51.48 -24.59
CA GLY A 306 -12.78 -50.74 -24.04
C GLY A 306 -12.73 -49.29 -24.56
N THR A 307 -13.09 -49.09 -25.85
CA THR A 307 -13.19 -47.72 -26.41
C THR A 307 -14.24 -46.90 -25.66
N VAL A 308 -15.42 -47.49 -25.38
CA VAL A 308 -16.48 -46.78 -24.62
C VAL A 308 -16.02 -46.44 -23.21
N VAL A 309 -15.43 -47.39 -22.49
CA VAL A 309 -14.96 -47.18 -21.11
C VAL A 309 -13.87 -46.08 -21.04
N ALA A 310 -12.89 -46.12 -21.93
CA ALA A 310 -11.86 -45.11 -22.03
C ALA A 310 -12.43 -43.73 -22.39
N PHE A 311 -13.38 -43.67 -23.33
CA PHE A 311 -14.04 -42.45 -23.75
C PHE A 311 -14.83 -41.79 -22.60
N LEU A 312 -15.55 -42.60 -21.81
CA LEU A 312 -16.28 -42.11 -20.63
C LEU A 312 -15.34 -41.54 -19.56
N SER A 313 -14.17 -42.14 -19.36
CA SER A 313 -13.14 -41.61 -18.48
C SER A 313 -12.61 -40.26 -18.99
N LEU A 314 -12.32 -40.16 -20.30
CA LEU A 314 -11.90 -38.90 -20.92
C LEU A 314 -12.98 -37.82 -20.88
N ASN A 315 -14.27 -38.16 -21.08
CA ASN A 315 -15.38 -37.21 -20.97
C ASN A 315 -15.44 -36.58 -19.57
N LYS A 316 -15.26 -37.38 -18.51
CA LYS A 316 -15.19 -36.88 -17.14
C LYS A 316 -13.98 -35.95 -16.93
N SER A 317 -12.82 -36.36 -17.48
CA SER A 317 -11.58 -35.57 -17.40
C SER A 317 -11.64 -34.26 -18.21
N PHE A 318 -12.51 -34.16 -19.23
CA PHE A 318 -12.72 -32.98 -20.07
C PHE A 318 -13.58 -31.91 -19.40
N ASN A 319 -14.63 -32.33 -18.67
CA ASN A 319 -15.58 -31.39 -18.07
C ASN A 319 -15.02 -30.64 -16.86
N MET A 320 -14.12 -31.23 -16.10
CA MET A 320 -13.57 -30.64 -14.86
C MET A 320 -12.73 -29.38 -15.10
N PRO A 321 -11.76 -29.34 -16.05
CA PRO A 321 -10.96 -28.17 -16.36
C PRO A 321 -11.79 -26.98 -16.85
N ILE A 322 -12.88 -27.21 -17.57
CA ILE A 322 -13.76 -26.12 -18.07
C ILE A 322 -14.37 -25.34 -16.90
N SER A 323 -14.83 -26.03 -15.86
CA SER A 323 -15.35 -25.40 -14.64
C SER A 323 -14.25 -24.63 -13.87
N GLN A 324 -13.05 -25.20 -13.83
CA GLN A 324 -11.90 -24.56 -13.14
C GLN A 324 -11.48 -23.25 -13.82
N VAL A 325 -11.42 -23.19 -15.15
CA VAL A 325 -11.11 -21.96 -15.91
C VAL A 325 -12.11 -20.85 -15.55
N SER A 326 -13.40 -21.18 -15.47
CA SER A 326 -14.43 -20.20 -15.13
C SER A 326 -14.28 -19.63 -13.71
N MET A 327 -13.86 -20.44 -12.74
CA MET A 327 -13.60 -19.98 -11.36
C MET A 327 -12.35 -19.10 -11.26
N GLN A 328 -11.30 -19.41 -12.02
CA GLN A 328 -10.04 -18.64 -11.99
C GLN A 328 -10.15 -17.27 -12.65
N ALA A 329 -11.10 -17.06 -13.55
CA ALA A 329 -11.26 -15.79 -14.26
C ALA A 329 -11.45 -14.60 -13.31
N ASN A 330 -12.25 -14.74 -12.27
CA ASN A 330 -12.47 -13.69 -11.28
C ASN A 330 -11.19 -13.36 -10.48
N SER A 331 -10.46 -14.39 -10.06
CA SER A 331 -9.19 -14.22 -9.33
C SER A 331 -8.15 -13.47 -10.17
N VAL A 332 -8.08 -13.75 -11.46
CA VAL A 332 -7.19 -13.03 -12.38
C VAL A 332 -7.60 -11.56 -12.54
N ILE A 333 -8.89 -11.27 -12.68
CA ILE A 333 -9.40 -9.88 -12.81
C ILE A 333 -9.07 -9.09 -11.54
N MET A 334 -9.32 -9.67 -10.36
CA MET A 334 -8.99 -9.01 -9.08
C MET A 334 -7.50 -8.78 -8.91
N ALA A 335 -6.67 -9.75 -9.29
CA ALA A 335 -5.23 -9.61 -9.22
C ALA A 335 -4.68 -8.56 -10.20
N LEU A 336 -5.26 -8.47 -11.41
CA LEU A 336 -4.88 -7.43 -12.38
C LEU A 336 -5.27 -6.03 -11.87
N ALA A 337 -6.41 -5.88 -11.20
CA ALA A 337 -6.80 -4.62 -10.59
C ALA A 337 -5.87 -4.23 -9.42
N GLY A 338 -5.44 -5.20 -8.60
CA GLY A 338 -4.41 -5.00 -7.59
C GLY A 338 -3.06 -4.62 -8.18
N ALA A 339 -2.65 -5.32 -9.25
CA ALA A 339 -1.42 -5.02 -9.97
C ALA A 339 -1.42 -3.61 -10.59
N GLU A 340 -2.57 -3.13 -11.08
CA GLU A 340 -2.71 -1.77 -11.60
C GLU A 340 -2.40 -0.73 -10.52
N ARG A 341 -2.90 -0.91 -9.28
CA ARG A 341 -2.60 -0.03 -8.15
C ARG A 341 -1.13 -0.11 -7.73
N ILE A 342 -0.57 -1.33 -7.67
CA ILE A 342 0.86 -1.56 -7.38
C ILE A 342 1.72 -0.79 -8.39
N PHE A 343 1.48 -0.99 -9.68
CA PHE A 343 2.29 -0.33 -10.72
C PHE A 343 2.04 1.16 -10.81
N LYS A 344 0.83 1.64 -10.53
CA LYS A 344 0.56 3.07 -10.44
C LYS A 344 1.41 3.72 -9.35
N MET A 345 1.52 3.10 -8.17
CA MET A 345 2.40 3.58 -7.12
C MET A 345 3.89 3.51 -7.52
N MET A 346 4.31 2.45 -8.23
CA MET A 346 5.70 2.31 -8.71
C MET A 346 6.06 3.27 -9.85
N ASP A 347 5.08 3.77 -10.58
CA ASP A 347 5.27 4.68 -11.72
C ASP A 347 5.14 6.16 -11.30
N GLU A 348 4.76 6.44 -10.02
CA GLU A 348 4.77 7.81 -9.51
C GLU A 348 6.20 8.38 -9.53
N PRO A 349 6.37 9.64 -9.94
CA PRO A 349 7.70 10.22 -10.01
C PRO A 349 8.32 10.37 -8.61
N SER A 350 9.57 9.92 -8.47
CA SER A 350 10.36 10.15 -7.26
C SER A 350 10.59 11.64 -7.02
N GLU A 351 10.87 12.01 -5.78
CA GLU A 351 11.21 13.39 -5.45
C GLU A 351 12.45 13.83 -6.24
N THR A 352 12.29 14.86 -7.07
CA THR A 352 13.40 15.42 -7.86
C THR A 352 14.27 16.32 -7.00
N ASP A 353 15.60 16.22 -7.14
CA ASP A 353 16.57 17.10 -6.49
C ASP A 353 17.66 17.53 -7.48
N GLU A 354 17.52 18.74 -7.98
CA GLU A 354 18.50 19.37 -8.88
C GLU A 354 19.53 20.23 -8.14
N GLY A 355 19.54 20.16 -6.81
CA GLY A 355 20.48 20.90 -5.98
C GLY A 355 21.92 20.44 -6.18
N TYR A 356 22.84 21.39 -6.19
CA TYR A 356 24.28 21.17 -6.33
C TYR A 356 25.10 21.76 -5.18
N VAL A 357 24.52 22.65 -4.39
CA VAL A 357 25.11 23.16 -3.16
C VAL A 357 24.96 22.13 -2.05
N THR A 358 26.05 21.82 -1.36
CA THR A 358 26.09 20.80 -0.28
C THR A 358 26.48 21.40 1.05
N LEU A 359 26.07 20.74 2.13
CA LEU A 359 26.41 21.11 3.51
C LEU A 359 27.64 20.31 3.95
N VAL A 360 28.68 21.01 4.39
CA VAL A 360 29.94 20.40 4.82
C VAL A 360 30.34 20.89 6.21
N ASN A 361 31.14 20.08 6.96
CA ASN A 361 31.84 20.60 8.12
C ASN A 361 32.94 21.52 7.66
N ALA A 362 33.15 22.63 8.39
CA ALA A 362 34.10 23.65 8.05
C ALA A 362 34.98 24.00 9.24
N ARG A 363 36.15 24.60 8.97
CA ARG A 363 37.00 25.27 9.92
C ARG A 363 37.57 26.53 9.30
N TYR A 364 38.02 27.45 10.13
CA TYR A 364 38.80 28.60 9.65
C TYR A 364 40.25 28.16 9.46
N ASP A 365 40.87 28.56 8.35
CA ASP A 365 42.31 28.43 8.11
C ASP A 365 43.10 29.56 8.79
N HIS A 366 44.41 29.62 8.54
CA HIS A 366 45.28 30.65 9.11
C HIS A 366 44.97 32.06 8.58
N ASP A 367 44.32 32.19 7.43
CA ASP A 367 43.97 33.42 6.77
C ASP A 367 42.49 33.81 7.01
N ASP A 368 41.83 33.16 7.98
CA ASP A 368 40.44 33.37 8.38
C ASP A 368 39.40 33.00 7.28
N ASN A 369 39.81 32.14 6.29
CA ASN A 369 38.91 31.61 5.28
C ASN A 369 38.25 30.32 5.76
N LEU A 370 36.99 30.11 5.37
CA LEU A 370 36.30 28.85 5.59
C LEU A 370 36.80 27.76 4.64
N VAL A 371 37.25 26.66 5.19
CA VAL A 371 37.70 25.48 4.45
C VAL A 371 36.99 24.25 4.94
N GLU A 372 36.71 23.34 4.01
CA GLU A 372 36.07 22.05 4.31
C GLU A 372 36.99 21.16 5.16
N THR A 373 36.42 20.42 6.10
CA THR A 373 37.11 19.43 6.93
C THR A 373 36.24 18.17 7.09
N PRO A 374 36.86 16.98 7.12
CA PRO A 374 36.12 15.76 7.42
C PRO A 374 35.71 15.65 8.89
N GLU A 375 36.37 16.40 9.78
CA GLU A 375 36.13 16.36 11.20
C GLU A 375 34.90 17.20 11.58
N ARG A 376 34.14 16.74 12.58
CA ARG A 376 33.03 17.47 13.13
C ARG A 376 33.54 18.62 14.04
N THR A 377 33.45 19.84 13.58
CA THR A 377 33.92 21.03 14.27
C THR A 377 32.81 21.82 15.00
N GLY A 378 31.52 21.43 14.75
CA GLY A 378 30.36 22.25 15.18
C GLY A 378 30.14 23.49 14.30
N LEU A 379 31.00 23.74 13.31
CA LEU A 379 30.84 24.78 12.31
C LEU A 379 30.49 24.17 10.97
N TRP A 380 29.38 24.60 10.37
CA TRP A 380 28.93 24.14 9.07
C TRP A 380 28.98 25.25 8.03
N ALA A 381 29.24 24.86 6.79
CA ALA A 381 29.27 25.79 5.65
C ALA A 381 28.58 25.19 4.42
N TRP A 382 27.95 26.04 3.65
CA TRP A 382 27.46 25.75 2.31
C TRP A 382 28.63 25.73 1.33
N LYS A 383 28.93 24.60 0.74
CA LYS A 383 29.88 24.45 -0.37
C LYS A 383 29.14 24.72 -1.68
N HIS A 384 29.42 25.85 -2.27
CA HIS A 384 28.76 26.34 -3.49
C HIS A 384 29.73 26.31 -4.68
N PRO A 385 29.69 25.25 -5.51
CA PRO A 385 30.47 25.23 -6.76
C PRO A 385 29.86 26.18 -7.78
N HIS A 386 30.71 26.91 -8.52
CA HIS A 386 30.32 27.81 -9.57
C HIS A 386 30.65 27.26 -10.95
N HIS A 387 30.01 27.79 -12.01
CA HIS A 387 30.20 27.33 -13.40
C HIS A 387 31.62 27.60 -13.95
N ASP A 388 32.37 28.52 -13.34
CA ASP A 388 33.75 28.83 -13.67
C ASP A 388 34.78 27.87 -13.02
N GLY A 389 34.31 26.85 -12.32
CA GLY A 389 35.14 25.87 -11.59
C GLY A 389 35.60 26.33 -10.20
N THR A 390 35.25 27.54 -9.78
CA THR A 390 35.53 28.03 -8.42
C THR A 390 34.53 27.46 -7.42
N THR A 391 34.92 27.34 -6.16
CA THR A 391 34.04 26.92 -5.05
C THR A 391 34.09 27.94 -3.95
N THR A 392 32.95 28.43 -3.51
CA THR A 392 32.83 29.32 -2.37
C THR A 392 32.23 28.59 -1.18
N TYR A 393 32.69 28.97 0.03
CA TYR A 393 32.15 28.44 1.28
C TYR A 393 31.43 29.58 2.01
N HIS A 394 30.15 29.39 2.32
CA HIS A 394 29.34 30.34 3.10
C HIS A 394 29.00 29.71 4.43
N LYS A 395 29.33 30.41 5.54
CA LYS A 395 28.96 29.95 6.88
C LYS A 395 27.46 29.72 6.95
N LEU A 396 27.07 28.57 7.49
CA LEU A 396 25.68 28.30 7.83
C LEU A 396 25.30 29.18 9.05
N ALA A 397 24.51 30.21 8.80
CA ALA A 397 24.10 31.18 9.82
C ALA A 397 22.62 31.06 10.19
N GLY A 398 21.80 30.59 9.29
CA GLY A 398 20.36 30.45 9.52
C GLY A 398 19.53 31.64 9.07
N ASP A 399 20.00 32.43 8.09
CA ASP A 399 19.21 33.49 7.47
C ASP A 399 18.25 32.92 6.43
N ILE A 400 16.95 33.08 6.62
CA ILE A 400 15.93 32.63 5.67
C ILE A 400 15.09 33.80 5.17
N THR A 401 15.03 33.97 3.84
CA THR A 401 14.35 35.09 3.21
C THR A 401 13.39 34.60 2.12
N PHE A 402 12.14 35.05 2.19
CA PHE A 402 11.12 34.91 1.15
C PHE A 402 10.97 36.24 0.41
N THR A 403 10.93 36.21 -0.89
CA THR A 403 10.75 37.38 -1.77
C THR A 403 9.64 37.11 -2.76
N ASP A 404 8.51 37.79 -2.60
CA ASP A 404 7.31 37.73 -3.45
C ASP A 404 6.89 36.29 -3.77
N VAL A 405 6.74 35.46 -2.73
CA VAL A 405 6.43 34.03 -2.90
C VAL A 405 4.93 33.81 -3.02
N ASP A 406 4.52 33.22 -4.16
CA ASP A 406 3.19 32.67 -4.39
C ASP A 406 3.26 31.14 -4.37
N PHE A 407 2.25 30.52 -3.72
CA PHE A 407 2.19 29.06 -3.61
C PHE A 407 0.77 28.52 -3.49
N GLY A 408 0.50 27.39 -4.16
CA GLY A 408 -0.71 26.56 -4.01
C GLY A 408 -0.37 25.07 -4.10
N TYR A 409 -1.07 24.25 -3.31
CA TYR A 409 -0.93 22.79 -3.36
C TYR A 409 -1.47 22.18 -4.66
N VAL A 410 -2.42 22.86 -5.28
CA VAL A 410 -2.98 22.55 -6.60
C VAL A 410 -2.97 23.82 -7.47
N PRO A 411 -2.79 23.70 -8.80
CA PRO A 411 -2.63 24.87 -9.68
C PRO A 411 -3.81 25.85 -9.62
N GLU A 412 -5.02 25.35 -9.35
CA GLU A 412 -6.25 26.14 -9.38
C GLU A 412 -6.49 26.95 -8.10
N LYS A 413 -5.71 26.70 -7.02
CA LYS A 413 -5.92 27.33 -5.73
C LYS A 413 -4.62 27.79 -5.09
N THR A 414 -4.31 29.06 -5.23
CA THR A 414 -3.22 29.72 -4.51
C THR A 414 -3.56 29.83 -3.03
N VAL A 415 -2.64 29.49 -2.16
CA VAL A 415 -2.77 29.49 -0.69
C VAL A 415 -1.95 30.62 -0.06
N LEU A 416 -0.78 30.94 -0.63
CA LEU A 416 0.08 32.06 -0.20
C LEU A 416 0.21 33.06 -1.34
N HIS A 417 0.13 34.35 -1.01
CA HIS A 417 0.11 35.44 -1.99
C HIS A 417 1.15 36.50 -1.63
N GLY A 418 2.20 36.65 -2.48
CA GLY A 418 3.20 37.70 -2.37
C GLY A 418 3.89 37.73 -1.01
N ILE A 419 4.30 36.56 -0.48
CA ILE A 419 4.91 36.46 0.84
C ILE A 419 6.31 37.05 0.82
N ASN A 420 6.50 38.10 1.64
CA ASN A 420 7.77 38.71 1.92
C ASN A 420 8.11 38.54 3.41
N LEU A 421 9.02 37.60 3.70
CA LEU A 421 9.42 37.22 5.05
C LEU A 421 10.95 37.17 5.14
N TYR A 422 11.51 37.59 6.26
CA TYR A 422 12.91 37.40 6.58
C TYR A 422 13.06 36.94 8.03
N GLY A 423 13.89 35.93 8.26
CA GLY A 423 14.30 35.45 9.58
C GLY A 423 15.81 35.59 9.70
N ARG A 424 16.28 36.47 10.57
CA ARG A 424 17.72 36.72 10.81
C ARG A 424 18.31 35.65 11.71
N PRO A 425 19.62 35.38 11.62
CA PRO A 425 20.30 34.44 12.51
C PRO A 425 19.99 34.66 13.98
N GLY A 426 19.59 33.61 14.69
CA GLY A 426 19.24 33.64 16.11
C GLY A 426 17.89 34.29 16.45
N GLN A 427 17.10 34.72 15.48
CA GLN A 427 15.82 35.38 15.68
C GLN A 427 14.68 34.35 15.87
N LYS A 428 13.79 34.61 16.84
CA LYS A 428 12.57 33.87 17.07
C LYS A 428 11.40 34.55 16.36
N ILE A 429 10.85 33.88 15.32
CA ILE A 429 9.72 34.38 14.54
C ILE A 429 8.46 33.56 14.88
N ALA A 430 7.40 34.24 15.34
CA ALA A 430 6.13 33.62 15.64
C ALA A 430 5.09 33.88 14.54
N PHE A 431 4.50 32.83 14.00
CA PHE A 431 3.37 32.93 13.09
C PHE A 431 2.04 32.87 13.85
N VAL A 432 1.18 33.86 13.62
CA VAL A 432 -0.13 34.01 14.24
C VAL A 432 -1.18 34.20 13.16
N GLY A 433 -2.37 33.67 13.35
CA GLY A 433 -3.49 33.77 12.40
C GLY A 433 -4.47 32.61 12.56
N SER A 434 -5.63 32.72 11.93
CA SER A 434 -6.68 31.70 11.94
C SER A 434 -6.20 30.38 11.33
N THR A 435 -6.94 29.30 11.60
CA THR A 435 -6.71 28.01 10.92
C THR A 435 -6.91 28.19 9.41
N GLY A 436 -5.98 27.65 8.62
CA GLY A 436 -6.01 27.83 7.16
C GLY A 436 -5.39 29.14 6.64
N ALA A 437 -4.84 30.01 7.51
CA ALA A 437 -4.19 31.27 7.10
C ALA A 437 -2.86 31.07 6.33
N GLY A 438 -2.31 29.85 6.25
CA GLY A 438 -1.07 29.56 5.54
C GLY A 438 0.17 29.34 6.41
N LYS A 439 0.04 29.31 7.74
CA LYS A 439 1.17 29.14 8.68
C LYS A 439 1.99 27.87 8.41
N THR A 440 1.34 26.71 8.40
CA THR A 440 1.97 25.41 8.11
C THR A 440 2.49 25.34 6.67
N THR A 441 1.87 26.04 5.74
CA THR A 441 2.35 26.12 4.36
C THR A 441 3.72 26.78 4.28
N ILE A 442 3.96 27.89 5.01
CA ILE A 442 5.27 28.55 5.08
C ILE A 442 6.34 27.59 5.62
N THR A 443 6.04 26.84 6.68
CA THR A 443 7.00 25.88 7.25
C THR A 443 7.28 24.70 6.31
N ASN A 444 6.29 24.24 5.56
CA ASN A 444 6.48 23.21 4.53
C ASN A 444 7.39 23.69 3.39
N LEU A 445 7.32 24.98 3.02
CA LEU A 445 8.18 25.57 2.01
C LEU A 445 9.62 25.76 2.50
N ILE A 446 9.84 26.09 3.79
CA ILE A 446 11.19 26.16 4.38
C ILE A 446 11.87 24.78 4.31
N ASN A 447 11.14 23.69 4.60
CA ASN A 447 11.62 22.30 4.49
C ASN A 447 11.74 21.81 3.03
N ARG A 448 11.30 22.61 2.08
CA ARG A 448 11.22 22.23 0.67
C ARG A 448 10.52 20.87 0.46
N PHE A 449 9.42 20.64 1.21
CA PHE A 449 8.51 19.52 0.95
C PHE A 449 7.68 19.76 -0.31
N TYR A 450 7.56 21.04 -0.69
CA TYR A 450 6.93 21.52 -1.91
C TYR A 450 7.82 22.58 -2.54
N ASP A 451 7.89 22.61 -3.86
CA ASP A 451 8.57 23.67 -4.61
C ASP A 451 7.57 24.80 -4.93
N ILE A 452 8.03 26.06 -4.86
CA ILE A 452 7.21 27.27 -5.12
C ILE A 452 6.91 27.44 -6.59
N GLN A 453 5.76 28.07 -6.92
CA GLN A 453 5.40 28.41 -8.28
C GLN A 453 6.02 29.73 -8.74
N ASP A 454 6.07 30.74 -7.86
CA ASP A 454 6.66 32.05 -8.15
C ASP A 454 7.37 32.63 -6.93
N GLY A 455 8.25 33.58 -7.16
CA GLY A 455 9.08 34.21 -6.13
C GLY A 455 10.41 33.49 -5.88
N LYS A 456 11.02 33.77 -4.74
CA LYS A 456 12.32 33.17 -4.34
C LYS A 456 12.39 32.97 -2.84
N ILE A 457 12.86 31.79 -2.43
CA ILE A 457 13.26 31.51 -1.05
C ILE A 457 14.78 31.33 -1.02
N ARG A 458 15.45 32.06 -0.13
CA ARG A 458 16.90 31.97 0.05
C ARG A 458 17.24 31.53 1.46
N TYR A 459 18.28 30.73 1.57
CA TYR A 459 18.89 30.34 2.83
C TYR A 459 20.36 30.78 2.81
N ASP A 460 20.76 31.62 3.77
CA ASP A 460 22.06 32.29 3.80
C ASP A 460 22.42 32.96 2.45
N GLY A 461 21.45 33.60 1.82
CA GLY A 461 21.59 34.25 0.52
C GLY A 461 21.51 33.30 -0.69
N ILE A 462 21.60 31.97 -0.51
CA ILE A 462 21.56 30.96 -1.55
C ILE A 462 20.10 30.57 -1.82
N ASN A 463 19.69 30.53 -3.11
CA ASN A 463 18.35 30.04 -3.46
C ASN A 463 18.23 28.55 -3.06
N ILE A 464 17.18 28.20 -2.30
CA ILE A 464 16.97 26.82 -1.80
C ILE A 464 16.88 25.76 -2.91
N HIS A 465 16.48 26.14 -4.14
CA HIS A 465 16.48 25.23 -5.28
C HIS A 465 17.89 24.78 -5.69
N LYS A 466 18.93 25.55 -5.37
CA LYS A 466 20.32 25.20 -5.63
C LYS A 466 20.91 24.28 -4.56
N ILE A 467 20.30 24.22 -3.38
CA ILE A 467 20.76 23.40 -2.26
C ILE A 467 20.18 22.00 -2.41
N LYS A 468 21.01 20.97 -2.22
CA LYS A 468 20.50 19.57 -2.15
C LYS A 468 19.48 19.43 -1.04
N LYS A 469 18.32 18.82 -1.36
CA LYS A 469 17.21 18.66 -0.39
C LYS A 469 17.64 17.94 0.88
N ALA A 470 18.45 16.90 0.77
CA ALA A 470 18.99 16.17 1.92
C ALA A 470 19.83 17.07 2.83
N ASP A 471 20.70 17.91 2.26
CA ASP A 471 21.56 18.84 3.01
C ASP A 471 20.78 20.02 3.58
N LEU A 472 19.78 20.53 2.85
CA LEU A 472 18.84 21.53 3.35
C LEU A 472 18.12 20.99 4.61
N ARG A 473 17.50 19.83 4.51
CA ARG A 473 16.74 19.22 5.62
C ARG A 473 17.63 18.85 6.81
N ARG A 474 18.89 18.46 6.55
CA ARG A 474 19.88 18.19 7.61
C ARG A 474 20.23 19.43 8.42
N SER A 475 20.15 20.63 7.82
CA SER A 475 20.39 21.91 8.50
C SER A 475 19.17 22.41 9.31
N LEU A 476 18.01 21.77 9.18
CA LEU A 476 16.76 22.14 9.81
C LEU A 476 16.36 21.14 10.89
N GLY A 477 15.88 21.62 12.03
CA GLY A 477 15.23 20.80 13.04
C GLY A 477 13.73 21.05 13.05
N ILE A 478 12.95 19.99 13.14
CA ILE A 478 11.48 20.10 13.16
C ILE A 478 10.90 19.45 14.41
N VAL A 479 9.98 20.16 15.08
CA VAL A 479 9.12 19.59 16.13
C VAL A 479 7.68 19.82 15.71
N LEU A 480 6.99 18.76 15.33
CA LEU A 480 5.60 18.79 14.86
C LEU A 480 4.61 18.69 16.02
N GLN A 481 3.39 19.18 15.78
CA GLN A 481 2.25 19.04 16.68
C GLN A 481 1.95 17.57 16.98
N ASP A 482 1.81 16.75 15.92
CA ASP A 482 1.62 15.32 16.00
C ASP A 482 2.98 14.64 16.02
N THR A 483 3.40 14.26 17.24
CA THR A 483 4.70 13.61 17.44
C THR A 483 4.60 12.14 17.14
N HIS A 484 5.34 11.67 16.13
CA HIS A 484 5.47 10.24 15.80
C HIS A 484 6.74 9.65 16.43
N LEU A 485 6.56 8.54 17.16
CA LEU A 485 7.64 7.76 17.74
C LEU A 485 7.69 6.38 17.08
N PHE A 486 8.90 5.97 16.73
CA PHE A 486 9.12 4.66 16.10
C PHE A 486 9.17 3.54 17.14
N THR A 487 8.79 2.34 16.74
CA THR A 487 9.02 1.14 17.56
C THR A 487 10.50 0.94 17.77
N GLY A 488 10.93 0.91 19.03
CA GLY A 488 12.33 0.88 19.45
C GLY A 488 12.49 1.45 20.85
N THR A 489 13.72 1.55 21.33
CA THR A 489 13.99 2.11 22.65
C THR A 489 13.81 3.64 22.67
N VAL A 490 13.66 4.22 23.86
CA VAL A 490 13.68 5.67 24.05
C VAL A 490 14.98 6.27 23.51
N MET A 491 16.12 5.61 23.77
CA MET A 491 17.43 6.02 23.26
C MET A 491 17.47 6.08 21.74
N GLU A 492 17.00 5.04 21.06
CA GLU A 492 16.93 4.99 19.59
C GLU A 492 16.02 6.09 19.03
N ASN A 493 14.91 6.37 19.67
CA ASN A 493 14.00 7.44 19.26
C ASN A 493 14.63 8.83 19.39
N ILE A 494 15.47 9.08 20.40
CA ILE A 494 16.24 10.34 20.52
C ILE A 494 17.34 10.37 19.45
N ARG A 495 18.11 9.28 19.33
CA ARG A 495 19.21 9.13 18.35
C ARG A 495 18.76 9.23 16.90
N TYR A 496 17.46 9.05 16.62
CA TYR A 496 16.90 9.22 15.28
C TYR A 496 17.17 10.62 14.69
N GLY A 497 17.33 11.65 15.53
CA GLY A 497 17.72 12.99 15.08
C GLY A 497 19.15 13.04 14.51
N ARG A 498 20.04 12.15 14.99
CA ARG A 498 21.40 11.99 14.51
C ARG A 498 21.90 10.59 14.85
N LEU A 499 21.99 9.72 13.83
CA LEU A 499 22.22 8.30 14.01
C LEU A 499 23.61 7.93 14.59
N ASP A 500 24.60 8.80 14.41
CA ASP A 500 25.97 8.67 14.94
C ASP A 500 26.18 9.29 16.33
N ALA A 501 25.10 9.79 16.98
CA ALA A 501 25.18 10.37 18.31
C ALA A 501 25.51 9.33 19.36
N THR A 502 26.42 9.69 20.30
CA THR A 502 26.74 8.85 21.45
C THR A 502 25.60 8.83 22.47
N ASP A 503 25.62 7.88 23.40
CA ASP A 503 24.62 7.80 24.48
C ASP A 503 24.64 9.07 25.35
N GLU A 504 25.84 9.60 25.63
CA GLU A 504 26.04 10.82 26.42
C GLU A 504 25.44 12.05 25.73
N GLU A 505 25.60 12.17 24.41
CA GLU A 505 25.00 13.25 23.62
C GLU A 505 23.46 13.14 23.61
N CYS A 506 22.91 11.93 23.47
CA CYS A 506 21.47 11.69 23.56
C CYS A 506 20.91 12.02 24.95
N ILE A 507 21.63 11.66 26.02
CA ILE A 507 21.26 11.99 27.40
C ILE A 507 21.34 13.53 27.62
N ALA A 508 22.36 14.19 27.10
CA ALA A 508 22.47 15.65 27.17
C ALA A 508 21.31 16.36 26.46
N ALA A 509 20.94 15.88 25.26
CA ALA A 509 19.77 16.35 24.54
C ALA A 509 18.45 16.12 25.31
N ALA A 510 18.30 14.96 25.95
CA ALA A 510 17.14 14.67 26.79
C ALA A 510 17.07 15.59 28.03
N ARG A 511 18.19 15.96 28.63
CA ARG A 511 18.25 16.94 29.73
C ARG A 511 17.85 18.33 29.26
N LEU A 512 18.35 18.79 28.11
CA LEU A 512 17.99 20.07 27.51
C LEU A 512 16.47 20.13 27.25
N ALA A 513 15.90 19.03 26.72
CA ALA A 513 14.47 18.91 26.48
C ALA A 513 13.62 18.73 27.74
N ASN A 514 14.19 18.64 28.95
CA ASN A 514 13.51 18.26 30.20
C ASN A 514 12.90 16.86 30.19
N ALA A 515 13.37 15.96 29.34
CA ALA A 515 12.89 14.57 29.21
C ALA A 515 13.57 13.60 30.21
N ASP A 516 14.83 13.83 30.58
CA ASP A 516 15.65 12.91 31.39
C ASP A 516 14.96 12.48 32.70
N SER A 517 14.24 13.42 33.35
CA SER A 517 13.59 13.15 34.64
C SER A 517 12.45 12.13 34.56
N PHE A 518 11.67 12.12 33.49
CA PHE A 518 10.63 11.11 33.30
C PHE A 518 11.20 9.82 32.73
N ILE A 519 12.18 9.90 31.81
CA ILE A 519 12.82 8.71 31.21
C ILE A 519 13.41 7.82 32.29
N LYS A 520 14.12 8.38 33.27
CA LYS A 520 14.69 7.65 34.42
C LYS A 520 13.65 6.95 35.32
N ARG A 521 12.37 7.35 35.22
CA ARG A 521 11.27 6.71 35.96
C ARG A 521 10.57 5.60 35.17
N LEU A 522 10.90 5.44 33.89
CA LEU A 522 10.44 4.31 33.11
C LEU A 522 11.11 3.02 33.59
N PRO A 523 10.50 1.85 33.44
CA PRO A 523 11.00 0.58 33.98
C PRO A 523 12.45 0.28 33.60
N GLU A 524 12.86 0.55 32.34
CA GLU A 524 14.21 0.32 31.83
C GLU A 524 14.92 1.64 31.45
N GLY A 525 14.41 2.79 31.91
CA GLY A 525 14.98 4.10 31.60
C GLY A 525 15.06 4.35 30.09
N TYR A 526 16.25 4.70 29.60
CA TYR A 526 16.51 4.93 28.18
C TYR A 526 16.36 3.69 27.29
N ASN A 527 16.43 2.49 27.85
CA ASN A 527 16.25 1.22 27.14
C ASN A 527 14.79 0.77 27.09
N THR A 528 13.87 1.52 27.70
CA THR A 528 12.44 1.21 27.64
C THR A 528 11.96 1.16 26.20
N MET A 529 11.33 0.02 25.83
CA MET A 529 10.76 -0.19 24.51
C MET A 529 9.48 0.62 24.34
N LEU A 530 9.41 1.36 23.26
CA LEU A 530 8.23 2.08 22.79
C LEU A 530 7.57 1.31 21.64
N THR A 531 6.25 1.19 21.68
CA THR A 531 5.44 0.52 20.66
C THR A 531 4.21 1.37 20.36
N GLY A 532 3.59 1.15 19.17
CA GLY A 532 2.33 1.80 18.82
C GLY A 532 2.39 3.32 18.96
N ASP A 533 3.40 3.97 18.36
CA ASP A 533 3.59 5.42 18.42
C ASP A 533 3.78 5.98 19.85
N GLY A 534 4.40 5.19 20.73
CA GLY A 534 4.59 5.57 22.13
C GLY A 534 3.28 5.59 22.93
N ALA A 535 2.36 4.67 22.66
CA ALA A 535 1.05 4.58 23.31
C ALA A 535 1.12 4.46 24.85
N ASN A 536 2.26 4.02 25.37
CA ASN A 536 2.57 3.94 26.81
C ASN A 536 3.05 5.28 27.42
N LEU A 537 3.17 6.33 26.62
CA LEU A 537 3.59 7.67 27.04
C LEU A 537 2.43 8.67 26.94
N SER A 538 2.43 9.68 27.84
CA SER A 538 1.52 10.82 27.67
C SER A 538 1.92 11.67 26.46
N GLN A 539 0.99 12.46 25.93
CA GLN A 539 1.24 13.35 24.80
C GLN A 539 2.42 14.31 25.09
N GLY A 540 2.48 14.88 26.31
CA GLY A 540 3.58 15.75 26.69
C GLY A 540 4.92 15.03 26.76
N GLN A 541 4.97 13.77 27.24
CA GLN A 541 6.19 12.96 27.24
C GLN A 541 6.67 12.67 25.80
N ARG A 542 5.75 12.34 24.88
CA ARG A 542 6.09 12.17 23.46
C ARG A 542 6.69 13.46 22.88
N GLN A 543 6.11 14.63 23.21
CA GLN A 543 6.59 15.91 22.73
C GLN A 543 7.99 16.24 23.30
N LEU A 544 8.27 15.93 24.59
CA LEU A 544 9.61 16.07 25.15
C LEU A 544 10.65 15.20 24.43
N LEU A 545 10.28 13.98 23.98
CA LEU A 545 11.16 13.14 23.17
C LEU A 545 11.39 13.72 21.77
N ALA A 546 10.37 14.34 21.14
CA ALA A 546 10.55 15.03 19.87
C ALA A 546 11.49 16.24 19.99
N ILE A 547 11.39 17.00 21.07
CA ILE A 547 12.33 18.09 21.38
C ILE A 547 13.74 17.53 21.57
N ALA A 548 13.92 16.43 22.30
CA ALA A 548 15.22 15.78 22.49
C ALA A 548 15.81 15.26 21.14
N ARG A 549 14.95 14.72 20.25
CA ARG A 549 15.32 14.33 18.89
C ARG A 549 15.83 15.50 18.06
N ALA A 550 15.18 16.65 18.14
CA ALA A 550 15.63 17.86 17.47
C ALA A 550 16.92 18.43 18.12
N ALA A 551 17.05 18.32 19.45
CA ALA A 551 18.22 18.79 20.17
C ALA A 551 19.51 18.02 19.85
N VAL A 552 19.42 16.68 19.69
CA VAL A 552 20.60 15.86 19.35
C VAL A 552 21.10 16.12 17.93
N ALA A 553 20.21 16.55 17.01
CA ALA A 553 20.57 16.95 15.65
C ALA A 553 21.37 18.25 15.63
N ASP A 554 21.15 19.13 16.60
CA ASP A 554 21.81 20.43 16.79
C ASP A 554 21.74 21.36 15.56
N PRO A 555 20.57 21.58 14.96
CA PRO A 555 20.42 22.38 13.75
C PRO A 555 20.44 23.90 14.08
N PRO A 556 20.96 24.76 13.18
CA PRO A 556 20.94 26.21 13.36
C PRO A 556 19.57 26.86 13.17
N VAL A 557 18.67 26.17 12.45
CA VAL A 557 17.29 26.62 12.20
C VAL A 557 16.30 25.61 12.72
N LEU A 558 15.27 26.10 13.40
CA LEU A 558 14.21 25.29 13.99
C LEU A 558 12.85 25.68 13.42
N ILE A 559 12.03 24.67 13.21
CA ILE A 559 10.61 24.79 12.85
C ILE A 559 9.81 24.09 13.93
N LEU A 560 8.97 24.85 14.63
CA LEU A 560 8.24 24.37 15.79
C LEU A 560 6.74 24.59 15.59
N ASP A 561 5.95 23.54 15.70
CA ASP A 561 4.48 23.64 15.71
C ASP A 561 3.97 23.38 17.13
N GLU A 562 3.44 24.44 17.75
CA GLU A 562 3.07 24.48 19.17
C GLU A 562 1.57 24.20 19.33
N ALA A 563 1.15 22.94 19.31
CA ALA A 563 -0.21 22.60 19.71
C ALA A 563 -0.20 21.70 20.96
N THR A 564 -0.58 22.27 22.08
CA THR A 564 -0.52 21.61 23.39
C THR A 564 -1.87 21.59 24.10
N SER A 565 -2.97 21.58 23.35
CA SER A 565 -4.35 21.68 23.86
C SER A 565 -4.81 20.55 24.81
N SER A 566 -4.00 19.49 24.97
CA SER A 566 -4.38 18.28 25.73
C SER A 566 -3.31 17.84 26.75
N ILE A 567 -2.42 18.74 27.18
CA ILE A 567 -1.32 18.43 28.12
C ILE A 567 -1.62 19.05 29.48
N ASP A 568 -1.33 18.32 30.56
CA ASP A 568 -1.44 18.85 31.93
C ASP A 568 -0.48 20.03 32.16
N THR A 569 -0.85 20.98 32.99
CA THR A 569 -0.13 22.25 33.23
C THR A 569 1.33 22.04 33.65
N ARG A 570 1.64 20.97 34.41
CA ARG A 570 3.01 20.69 34.86
C ARG A 570 3.91 20.24 33.70
N THR A 571 3.43 19.28 32.92
CA THR A 571 4.15 18.78 31.73
C THR A 571 4.24 19.87 30.66
N GLU A 572 3.22 20.68 30.53
CA GLU A 572 3.21 21.86 29.67
C GLU A 572 4.37 22.82 29.97
N ALA A 573 4.58 23.15 31.26
CA ALA A 573 5.70 24.00 31.66
C ALA A 573 7.07 23.35 31.39
N LEU A 574 7.18 22.02 31.40
CA LEU A 574 8.40 21.30 31.02
C LEU A 574 8.65 21.37 29.52
N VAL A 575 7.61 21.15 28.72
CA VAL A 575 7.66 21.25 27.25
C VAL A 575 8.09 22.68 26.86
N GLN A 576 7.45 23.70 27.43
CA GLN A 576 7.79 25.10 27.14
C GLN A 576 9.26 25.41 27.44
N ARG A 577 9.74 24.99 28.62
CA ARG A 577 11.18 25.20 28.99
C ARG A 577 12.12 24.42 28.07
N GLY A 578 11.74 23.19 27.63
CA GLY A 578 12.49 22.41 26.66
C GLY A 578 12.57 23.13 25.31
N MET A 579 11.42 23.65 24.85
CA MET A 579 11.35 24.46 23.62
C MET A 579 12.21 25.73 23.70
N ASP A 580 12.11 26.48 24.79
CA ASP A 580 12.91 27.72 24.99
C ASP A 580 14.41 27.41 25.02
N GLY A 581 14.81 26.32 25.71
CA GLY A 581 16.20 25.85 25.70
C GLY A 581 16.69 25.42 24.31
N LEU A 582 15.84 24.75 23.55
CA LEU A 582 16.16 24.36 22.18
C LEU A 582 16.30 25.55 21.24
N MET A 583 15.45 26.57 21.37
CA MET A 583 15.47 27.79 20.53
C MET A 583 16.64 28.73 20.82
N TYR A 584 17.26 28.65 22.00
CA TYR A 584 18.30 29.57 22.40
C TYR A 584 19.48 29.60 21.41
N GLY A 585 19.81 30.78 20.88
CA GLY A 585 20.89 30.97 19.92
C GLY A 585 20.61 30.50 18.50
N ARG A 586 19.39 30.02 18.18
CA ARG A 586 19.01 29.50 16.87
C ARG A 586 17.91 30.32 16.24
N THR A 587 17.91 30.36 14.89
CA THR A 587 16.79 30.95 14.15
C THR A 587 15.60 30.01 14.29
N SER A 588 14.46 30.51 14.77
CA SER A 588 13.30 29.66 15.09
C SER A 588 12.04 30.22 14.48
N PHE A 589 11.34 29.37 13.71
CA PHE A 589 10.03 29.64 13.14
C PHE A 589 8.99 28.86 13.95
N VAL A 590 8.11 29.56 14.65
CA VAL A 590 7.16 28.95 15.59
C VAL A 590 5.74 29.22 15.13
N ILE A 591 4.98 28.17 14.87
CA ILE A 591 3.51 28.28 14.72
C ILE A 591 2.95 28.35 16.14
N ALA A 592 2.66 29.58 16.58
CA ALA A 592 2.31 29.82 17.96
C ALA A 592 0.79 29.72 18.18
N HIS A 593 0.41 28.86 19.11
CA HIS A 593 -0.95 28.72 19.62
C HIS A 593 -1.12 29.28 21.04
N ARG A 594 -0.03 29.81 21.64
CA ARG A 594 0.00 30.35 22.99
C ARG A 594 0.43 31.80 23.02
N LEU A 595 -0.26 32.58 23.86
CA LEU A 595 0.06 33.99 24.06
C LEU A 595 1.47 34.22 24.61
N SER A 596 1.97 33.31 25.48
CA SER A 596 3.33 33.41 26.03
C SER A 596 4.42 33.29 24.98
N THR A 597 4.29 32.32 24.07
CA THR A 597 5.23 32.06 22.97
C THR A 597 5.26 33.23 22.00
N VAL A 598 4.08 33.77 21.68
CA VAL A 598 3.92 34.93 20.81
C VAL A 598 4.57 36.14 21.42
N ARG A 599 4.30 36.44 22.72
CA ARG A 599 4.81 37.60 23.42
C ARG A 599 6.34 37.64 23.47
N ASN A 600 6.97 36.45 23.64
CA ASN A 600 8.42 36.34 23.78
C ASN A 600 9.15 36.19 22.43
N ALA A 601 8.46 36.36 21.29
CA ALA A 601 9.07 36.33 19.98
C ALA A 601 9.69 37.66 19.60
N ASP A 602 10.86 37.63 18.94
CA ASP A 602 11.53 38.85 18.45
C ASP A 602 10.76 39.49 17.28
N CYS A 603 10.03 38.68 16.54
CA CYS A 603 9.19 39.12 15.43
C CYS A 603 7.90 38.27 15.37
N ILE A 604 6.77 38.94 15.34
CA ILE A 604 5.46 38.33 15.14
C ILE A 604 5.02 38.65 13.73
N VAL A 605 4.57 37.62 13.03
CA VAL A 605 4.04 37.68 11.66
C VAL A 605 2.58 37.26 11.70
N VAL A 606 1.68 38.19 11.41
CA VAL A 606 0.24 37.94 11.37
C VAL A 606 -0.19 37.56 9.95
N LEU A 607 -0.75 36.39 9.81
CA LEU A 607 -1.22 35.85 8.54
C LEU A 607 -2.76 35.84 8.48
N GLU A 608 -3.31 36.32 7.38
CA GLU A 608 -4.72 36.23 7.08
C GLU A 608 -4.92 35.94 5.58
N GLN A 609 -5.70 34.92 5.27
CA GLN A 609 -6.00 34.50 3.89
C GLN A 609 -4.74 34.41 2.98
N GLY A 610 -3.67 33.83 3.51
CA GLY A 610 -2.43 33.61 2.75
C GLY A 610 -1.57 34.87 2.55
N ARG A 611 -1.83 35.96 3.25
CA ARG A 611 -1.06 37.21 3.17
C ARG A 611 -0.51 37.59 4.54
N ILE A 612 0.66 38.21 4.57
CA ILE A 612 1.20 38.86 5.78
C ILE A 612 0.55 40.23 5.89
N ILE A 613 -0.31 40.40 6.90
CA ILE A 613 -1.04 41.66 7.14
C ILE A 613 -0.35 42.58 8.16
N GLU A 614 0.34 41.97 9.12
CA GLU A 614 1.09 42.74 10.14
C GLU A 614 2.39 42.01 10.47
N ARG A 615 3.41 42.81 10.81
CA ARG A 615 4.71 42.34 11.26
C ARG A 615 5.32 43.32 12.24
N GLY A 616 5.95 42.81 13.31
CA GLY A 616 6.64 43.62 14.32
C GLY A 616 6.85 42.89 15.63
N SER A 617 7.39 43.58 16.63
CA SER A 617 7.46 43.07 17.99
C SER A 617 6.08 43.11 18.69
N HIS A 618 5.95 42.45 19.84
CA HIS A 618 4.74 42.47 20.65
C HIS A 618 4.27 43.90 20.94
N ASP A 619 5.17 44.74 21.46
CA ASP A 619 4.85 46.12 21.89
C ASP A 619 4.45 46.99 20.70
N GLU A 620 5.15 46.89 19.57
CA GLU A 620 4.81 47.60 18.33
C GLU A 620 3.40 47.24 17.80
N LEU A 621 3.06 45.95 17.80
CA LEU A 621 1.78 45.47 17.28
C LEU A 621 0.61 45.77 18.24
N ILE A 622 0.84 45.75 19.56
CA ILE A 622 -0.15 46.19 20.56
C ILE A 622 -0.44 47.68 20.39
N ALA A 623 0.61 48.49 20.18
CA ALA A 623 0.47 49.95 19.98
C ALA A 623 -0.32 50.30 18.70
N LYS A 624 -0.16 49.50 17.63
CA LYS A 624 -0.92 49.64 16.34
C LYS A 624 -2.41 49.36 16.46
N LYS A 625 -2.84 48.62 17.49
CA LYS A 625 -4.26 48.19 17.71
C LYS A 625 -4.90 47.52 16.51
N GLY A 626 -4.10 46.81 15.72
CA GLY A 626 -4.54 46.10 14.51
C GLY A 626 -5.09 44.70 14.79
N LYS A 627 -4.92 43.80 13.83
CA LYS A 627 -5.43 42.40 13.91
C LYS A 627 -4.76 41.61 15.03
N TYR A 628 -3.43 41.81 15.23
CA TYR A 628 -2.70 41.22 16.36
C TYR A 628 -3.31 41.58 17.70
N TYR A 629 -3.61 42.90 17.91
CA TYR A 629 -4.23 43.39 19.14
C TYR A 629 -5.59 42.69 19.37
N GLN A 630 -6.41 42.56 18.33
CA GLN A 630 -7.70 41.87 18.41
C GLN A 630 -7.55 40.38 18.80
N LEU A 631 -6.58 39.68 18.20
CA LEU A 631 -6.28 38.27 18.51
C LEU A 631 -5.74 38.10 19.93
N TYR A 632 -4.91 39.05 20.39
CA TYR A 632 -4.28 39.00 21.71
C TYR A 632 -5.25 39.33 22.86
N THR A 633 -6.14 40.31 22.67
CA THR A 633 -7.10 40.77 23.70
C THR A 633 -8.39 39.97 23.70
N GLY A 634 -8.61 39.08 22.73
CA GLY A 634 -9.86 38.35 22.56
C GLY A 634 -11.03 39.22 22.08
N ASN A 635 -10.82 40.49 21.79
CA ASN A 635 -11.80 41.41 21.24
C ASN A 635 -11.94 41.16 19.72
N LEU A 636 -12.58 40.03 19.35
CA LEU A 636 -13.14 39.86 18.00
C LEU A 636 -14.29 40.87 17.89
N ALA A 637 -14.06 41.99 17.22
CA ALA A 637 -15.17 42.85 16.82
C ALA A 637 -16.10 41.98 15.96
N GLU A 638 -17.32 41.77 16.43
CA GLU A 638 -18.43 41.26 15.62
C GLU A 638 -18.60 42.23 14.44
N ASN A 639 -18.17 41.82 13.26
CA ASN A 639 -18.57 42.43 11.98
C ASN A 639 -19.15 41.35 11.08
#